data_e57c4b37c72b52968e89b05f36897411
#
_entry.id   e57c4b37c72b52968e89b05f36897411
#
_cell.length_a   1.000
_cell.length_b   1.000
_cell.length_c   1.000
_cell.angle_alpha   90.00
_cell.angle_beta   90.00
_cell.angle_gamma   90.00
#
_symmetry.space_group_name_H-M   'P 1'
#
loop_
_entity.id
_entity.type
_entity.pdbx_description
1 polymer ?
#
loop_
_entity_poly.entity_id
_entity_poly.type
_entity_poly.pdbx_seq_one_letter_code
_entity_poly.pdbx_strand_id
1 'polypeptide(L)'
;MDIILEAGLSHQQIPVDRLAEVFKQTHLEAPVKPYENPRIDHKDVATEHNLRNIIFTQEMKPYNRKVVLPEKGTLNLDIKMETGTGKTYVYTHSIYELHKQYGFNKFVVVVHSLPVKSGAVQFIGDPYVQRHFRDTLGYGSEIELCEVSALKKKKKGHNYFPSSVRDFVNGSCQNKNRIYVIVVNQQLLQKGKLLDKKDYDIAVQGFIRPLDAIKATRPIVIIDEPHRFERSNTTYKRILSEMAPQCIIRFGATFPEITETINRKKETHKDYLNLLYNLTACDAFNQNLIKGVAKEHFNPTTSENEKVKIVSINGRESVTMHFTQKDHSPQRFELHKDESLGIMSDHLSGVTISGISSSEVELSNGQTKHVGDEFTADIYSTSYQENMVRMAIQRHFETERILFHRESKIKTLALFFIDNIVSFRGDDEGNNAWLRDIFDKWLEYQLKEELKNGENSPEYTDYLKASLNDIAGCRAGYFAKDNSDSDEAIAEEVDDILRNKKKLLSFKNEKGKWNVRRFLFSKWTLKEGWDNPNVFTIAKLRSSGSETSKLQEVGRGLRLPVDEYGNRTTSQDFMLNYIVDFTEKDFADRLVREINGDVAKKTVEHIILNGDELDRVANQRGLDNRMMLLMELMQKGLVTMDGANIIVIDDKVMEFKNQYPEFELDTLNLNRVIDRNATNNRLMVKIRKENYKKIESLWKEINKKYLMFYQKDIDKEIEKALPSLLEEGVFSRMSVSSERSEIQVDQDGATVVSEANVTYMVYGRDLPYNDFLKRANKGTAIPIETIHKAICEYAKKHKGFNKNLINDLTLSQFIGRFRDWKIKNLGGCISYKQANYRTRTTALTKEDGSVRDEVVMGRIGKKTDDSKTPAEYLYEPIAYDSPLEKTNILDKIDVAELIVYGKIPSSSIRIPTITDETYSPDFMYIVKKKDGTMSMNVVIETKDVNQETDLRPKESAKIDCAKVFFEQISKDYPALPVKFERQINRQRMNDIIDRLLCT
;
A
#
# COMPACT_ATOMS: atom_id res chain seq x y z
N MET A 1 8.64 -13.36 -17.07
CA MET A 1 7.67 -12.54 -16.30
C MET A 1 8.40 -11.26 -15.92
N ASP A 2 8.26 -10.24 -16.76
CA ASP A 2 8.92 -8.97 -16.51
C ASP A 2 8.08 -8.22 -15.49
N ILE A 3 8.71 -7.85 -14.37
CA ILE A 3 8.06 -6.98 -13.39
C ILE A 3 7.79 -5.68 -14.13
N ILE A 4 6.53 -5.34 -14.35
CA ILE A 4 6.20 -4.02 -14.91
C ILE A 4 6.52 -3.00 -13.83
N LEU A 5 7.61 -2.30 -14.06
CA LEU A 5 8.01 -1.16 -13.26
C LEU A 5 7.21 0.03 -13.80
N GLU A 6 6.14 0.38 -13.12
CA GLU A 6 5.35 1.55 -13.45
C GLU A 6 6.14 2.81 -13.12
N ALA A 7 6.47 3.60 -14.12
CA ALA A 7 7.09 4.90 -13.93
C ALA A 7 6.04 5.95 -13.54
N GLY A 8 6.37 6.84 -12.59
CA GLY A 8 5.58 8.04 -12.29
C GLY A 8 4.45 7.85 -11.28
N LEU A 9 4.47 6.79 -10.49
CA LEU A 9 3.60 6.69 -9.32
C LEU A 9 3.99 7.75 -8.28
N SER A 10 3.07 8.62 -7.90
CA SER A 10 3.34 9.77 -7.03
C SER A 10 3.97 9.36 -5.69
N HIS A 11 3.48 8.28 -5.07
CA HIS A 11 4.03 7.76 -3.80
C HIS A 11 5.46 7.21 -3.91
N GLN A 12 5.96 6.95 -5.12
CA GLN A 12 7.34 6.53 -5.39
C GLN A 12 8.21 7.69 -5.87
N GLN A 13 7.64 8.66 -6.58
CA GLN A 13 8.37 9.81 -7.11
C GLN A 13 8.62 10.88 -6.04
N ILE A 14 7.62 11.22 -5.22
CA ILE A 14 7.74 12.26 -4.18
C ILE A 14 8.95 12.06 -3.25
N PRO A 15 9.22 10.88 -2.68
CA PRO A 15 10.38 10.69 -1.83
C PRO A 15 11.72 10.87 -2.57
N VAL A 16 11.78 10.49 -3.86
CA VAL A 16 12.98 10.70 -4.70
C VAL A 16 13.23 12.19 -4.91
N ASP A 17 12.18 12.93 -5.25
CA ASP A 17 12.26 14.39 -5.47
C ASP A 17 12.66 15.14 -4.20
N ARG A 18 12.08 14.75 -3.04
CA ARG A 18 12.44 15.34 -1.74
C ARG A 18 13.89 15.05 -1.35
N LEU A 19 14.37 13.83 -1.59
CA LEU A 19 15.79 13.50 -1.36
C LEU A 19 16.72 14.33 -2.26
N ALA A 20 16.36 14.51 -3.52
CA ALA A 20 17.11 15.35 -4.44
C ALA A 20 17.07 16.83 -4.02
N GLU A 21 15.90 17.31 -3.56
CA GLU A 21 15.73 18.70 -3.12
C GLU A 21 16.63 19.08 -1.94
N VAL A 22 16.96 18.14 -1.05
CA VAL A 22 17.88 18.38 0.07
C VAL A 22 19.21 18.97 -0.37
N PHE A 23 19.74 18.51 -1.52
CA PHE A 23 21.04 18.92 -2.04
C PHE A 23 20.95 20.05 -3.08
N LYS A 24 19.76 20.61 -3.31
CA LYS A 24 19.57 21.71 -4.27
C LYS A 24 20.36 22.94 -3.82
N GLN A 25 21.20 23.43 -4.73
CA GLN A 25 22.10 24.58 -4.48
C GLN A 25 23.15 24.36 -3.35
N THR A 26 23.23 23.16 -2.78
CA THR A 26 24.28 22.83 -1.83
C THR A 26 25.64 22.87 -2.54
N HIS A 27 26.62 23.50 -1.91
CA HIS A 27 27.98 23.49 -2.42
C HIS A 27 28.58 22.07 -2.33
N LEU A 28 28.91 21.50 -3.48
CA LEU A 28 29.58 20.22 -3.61
C LEU A 28 31.01 20.45 -4.11
N GLU A 29 31.98 20.11 -3.28
CA GLU A 29 33.40 20.16 -3.70
C GLU A 29 33.68 18.99 -4.67
N ALA A 30 34.32 19.28 -5.78
CA ALA A 30 34.70 18.25 -6.74
C ALA A 30 35.63 17.20 -6.09
N PRO A 31 35.53 15.92 -6.50
CA PRO A 31 36.38 14.87 -5.97
C PRO A 31 37.86 15.11 -6.32
N VAL A 32 38.73 14.98 -5.32
CA VAL A 32 40.18 15.12 -5.51
C VAL A 32 40.76 13.86 -6.17
N LYS A 33 40.23 12.69 -5.78
CA LYS A 33 40.68 11.41 -6.33
C LYS A 33 39.54 10.75 -7.13
N PRO A 34 39.91 10.00 -8.22
CA PRO A 34 38.90 9.42 -9.11
C PRO A 34 37.91 8.45 -8.45
N TYR A 35 38.25 7.92 -7.28
CA TYR A 35 37.40 6.96 -6.54
C TYR A 35 36.50 7.61 -5.48
N GLU A 36 36.56 8.94 -5.28
CA GLU A 36 35.78 9.66 -4.27
C GLU A 36 34.48 10.21 -4.83
N ASN A 37 33.42 10.21 -4.05
CA ASN A 37 32.24 11.03 -4.33
C ASN A 37 32.57 12.52 -4.20
N PRO A 38 31.82 13.42 -4.86
CA PRO A 38 31.81 14.84 -4.53
C PRO A 38 31.60 15.02 -3.01
N ARG A 39 32.26 16.00 -2.41
CA ARG A 39 32.16 16.24 -0.98
C ARG A 39 31.01 17.19 -0.68
N ILE A 40 30.15 16.79 0.23
CA ILE A 40 29.06 17.63 0.75
C ILE A 40 29.66 18.63 1.75
N ASP A 41 29.49 19.93 1.50
CA ASP A 41 29.79 20.93 2.53
C ASP A 41 28.63 20.96 3.57
N HIS A 42 28.85 20.29 4.67
CA HIS A 42 27.88 20.23 5.77
C HIS A 42 27.68 21.53 6.55
N LYS A 43 28.45 22.58 6.23
CA LYS A 43 28.29 23.92 6.78
C LYS A 43 27.51 24.85 5.84
N ASP A 44 27.15 24.34 4.66
CA ASP A 44 26.37 25.09 3.68
C ASP A 44 24.95 25.33 4.22
N VAL A 45 24.60 26.60 4.28
CA VAL A 45 23.29 27.07 4.71
C VAL A 45 22.16 26.55 3.80
N ALA A 46 22.46 26.29 2.52
CA ALA A 46 21.48 25.78 1.56
C ALA A 46 20.90 24.43 1.99
N THR A 47 21.75 23.49 2.46
CA THR A 47 21.27 22.17 2.92
C THR A 47 20.32 22.30 4.11
N GLU A 48 20.67 23.13 5.08
CA GLU A 48 19.81 23.36 6.24
C GLU A 48 18.49 24.04 5.85
N HIS A 49 18.56 25.04 4.96
CA HIS A 49 17.39 25.73 4.45
C HIS A 49 16.44 24.78 3.72
N ASN A 50 16.97 23.94 2.80
CA ASN A 50 16.18 22.95 2.08
C ASN A 50 15.51 21.94 3.01
N LEU A 51 16.25 21.46 4.02
CA LEU A 51 15.69 20.58 5.04
C LEU A 51 14.57 21.25 5.82
N ARG A 52 14.73 22.51 6.23
CA ARG A 52 13.68 23.26 6.90
C ARG A 52 12.44 23.39 6.03
N ASN A 53 12.61 23.72 4.77
CA ASN A 53 11.49 23.85 3.84
C ASN A 53 10.71 22.54 3.68
N ILE A 54 11.38 21.39 3.57
CA ILE A 54 10.73 20.08 3.45
C ILE A 54 10.08 19.65 4.78
N ILE A 55 10.81 19.77 5.89
CA ILE A 55 10.42 19.25 7.21
C ILE A 55 9.27 20.05 7.83
N PHE A 56 9.22 21.37 7.61
CA PHE A 56 8.20 22.25 8.19
C PHE A 56 7.02 22.51 7.26
N THR A 57 6.86 21.74 6.18
CA THR A 57 5.58 21.67 5.47
C THR A 57 4.48 21.15 6.41
N GLN A 58 3.23 21.51 6.15
CA GLN A 58 2.09 21.05 6.96
C GLN A 58 2.05 19.52 7.09
N GLU A 59 2.49 18.81 6.03
CA GLU A 59 2.50 17.35 5.97
C GLU A 59 3.59 16.71 6.85
N MET A 60 4.79 17.32 6.94
CA MET A 60 5.93 16.73 7.65
C MET A 60 6.19 17.31 9.04
N LYS A 61 5.65 18.49 9.32
CA LYS A 61 5.81 19.17 10.63
C LYS A 61 5.43 18.30 11.84
N PRO A 62 4.35 17.49 11.82
CA PRO A 62 3.97 16.67 12.97
C PRO A 62 5.00 15.61 13.38
N TYR A 63 5.89 15.21 12.45
CA TYR A 63 6.88 14.14 12.67
C TYR A 63 8.27 14.66 13.01
N ASN A 64 8.57 15.92 12.73
CA ASN A 64 9.89 16.51 12.89
C ASN A 64 9.84 17.66 13.90
N ARG A 65 10.36 17.44 15.10
CA ARG A 65 10.44 18.50 16.14
C ARG A 65 11.44 19.60 15.80
N LYS A 66 12.53 19.23 15.11
CA LYS A 66 13.62 20.13 14.70
C LYS A 66 14.39 19.53 13.54
N VAL A 67 15.12 20.35 12.82
CA VAL A 67 16.13 19.87 11.88
C VAL A 67 17.28 19.25 12.66
N VAL A 68 17.65 18.02 12.31
CA VAL A 68 18.81 17.33 12.89
C VAL A 68 20.02 17.62 12.02
N LEU A 69 20.93 18.43 12.55
CA LEU A 69 22.16 18.81 11.86
C LEU A 69 23.13 17.61 11.73
N PRO A 70 24.09 17.66 10.78
CA PRO A 70 25.05 16.59 10.57
C PRO A 70 25.84 16.22 11.82
N GLU A 71 25.83 14.94 12.19
CA GLU A 71 26.62 14.40 13.29
C GLU A 71 27.94 13.83 12.74
N LYS A 72 29.06 14.28 13.28
CA LYS A 72 30.42 13.85 12.87
C LYS A 72 30.67 13.96 11.35
N GLY A 73 30.06 14.93 10.68
CA GLY A 73 30.14 15.11 9.24
C GLY A 73 29.26 14.16 8.44
N THR A 74 28.23 13.56 9.05
CA THR A 74 27.25 12.69 8.40
C THR A 74 25.86 13.31 8.49
N LEU A 75 25.23 13.58 7.36
CA LEU A 75 23.84 14.00 7.27
C LEU A 75 22.93 12.77 7.37
N ASN A 76 21.84 12.85 8.15
CA ASN A 76 20.87 11.76 8.29
C ASN A 76 19.52 12.19 7.72
N LEU A 77 18.93 11.32 6.89
CA LEU A 77 17.66 11.54 6.21
C LEU A 77 16.78 10.29 6.34
N ASP A 78 15.48 10.47 6.52
CA ASP A 78 14.52 9.38 6.71
C ASP A 78 13.40 9.41 5.69
N ILE A 79 13.07 8.23 5.17
CA ILE A 79 11.91 7.99 4.31
C ILE A 79 11.09 6.85 4.92
N LYS A 80 9.87 7.16 5.38
CA LYS A 80 8.94 6.14 5.85
C LYS A 80 8.00 5.75 4.70
N MET A 81 7.97 4.47 4.39
CA MET A 81 7.06 3.87 3.41
C MET A 81 6.59 2.52 3.89
N GLU A 82 5.30 2.25 3.73
CA GLU A 82 4.70 0.99 4.16
C GLU A 82 5.26 -0.22 3.40
N THR A 83 5.17 -1.39 4.04
CA THR A 83 5.64 -2.65 3.44
C THR A 83 4.83 -2.96 2.16
N GLY A 84 5.52 -3.33 1.08
CA GLY A 84 4.87 -3.65 -0.19
C GLY A 84 4.64 -2.47 -1.14
N THR A 85 4.92 -1.22 -0.72
CA THR A 85 4.72 -0.02 -1.55
C THR A 85 5.91 0.34 -2.46
N GLY A 86 6.98 -0.49 -2.46
CA GLY A 86 8.09 -0.32 -3.41
C GLY A 86 9.34 0.37 -2.85
N LYS A 87 9.65 0.23 -1.55
CA LYS A 87 10.89 0.81 -0.94
C LYS A 87 12.15 0.56 -1.77
N THR A 88 12.38 -0.69 -2.19
CA THR A 88 13.57 -1.06 -2.99
C THR A 88 13.64 -0.31 -4.31
N TYR A 89 12.50 -0.11 -4.97
CA TYR A 89 12.40 0.71 -6.18
C TYR A 89 12.77 2.16 -5.88
N VAL A 90 12.23 2.74 -4.81
CA VAL A 90 12.44 4.14 -4.46
C VAL A 90 13.89 4.42 -4.11
N TYR A 91 14.55 3.59 -3.29
CA TYR A 91 15.95 3.85 -2.99
C TYR A 91 16.87 3.58 -4.20
N THR A 92 16.55 2.61 -5.07
CA THR A 92 17.28 2.42 -6.34
C THR A 92 17.09 3.63 -7.24
N HIS A 93 15.86 4.15 -7.38
CA HIS A 93 15.57 5.38 -8.12
C HIS A 93 16.33 6.59 -7.55
N SER A 94 16.37 6.71 -6.22
CA SER A 94 17.12 7.77 -5.54
C SER A 94 18.64 7.72 -5.85
N ILE A 95 19.22 6.52 -5.96
CA ILE A 95 20.61 6.34 -6.38
C ILE A 95 20.84 6.94 -7.77
N TYR A 96 19.98 6.63 -8.74
CA TYR A 96 20.06 7.17 -10.09
C TYR A 96 19.85 8.68 -10.11
N GLU A 97 18.89 9.17 -9.35
CA GLU A 97 18.58 10.60 -9.29
C GLU A 97 19.70 11.43 -8.67
N LEU A 98 20.25 10.99 -7.53
CA LEU A 98 21.37 11.62 -6.86
C LEU A 98 22.64 11.57 -7.71
N HIS A 99 22.85 10.50 -8.48
CA HIS A 99 23.93 10.43 -9.45
C HIS A 99 23.75 11.46 -10.56
N LYS A 100 22.58 11.51 -11.18
CA LYS A 100 22.30 12.40 -12.32
C LYS A 100 22.41 13.88 -11.96
N GLN A 101 21.87 14.26 -10.79
CA GLN A 101 21.83 15.67 -10.37
C GLN A 101 23.14 16.15 -9.75
N TYR A 102 23.79 15.30 -8.95
CA TYR A 102 24.88 15.71 -8.06
C TYR A 102 26.20 14.96 -8.31
N GLY A 103 26.21 14.00 -9.22
CA GLY A 103 27.41 13.23 -9.55
C GLY A 103 27.85 12.22 -8.47
N PHE A 104 27.02 11.92 -7.49
CA PHE A 104 27.32 10.84 -6.55
C PHE A 104 27.31 9.50 -7.26
N ASN A 105 28.37 8.69 -7.11
CA ASN A 105 28.49 7.41 -7.77
C ASN A 105 28.96 6.26 -6.87
N LYS A 106 29.13 6.49 -5.56
CA LYS A 106 29.53 5.50 -4.55
C LYS A 106 28.44 5.38 -3.49
N PHE A 107 27.71 4.26 -3.52
CA PHE A 107 26.61 4.00 -2.60
C PHE A 107 26.82 2.66 -1.88
N VAL A 108 26.42 2.60 -0.61
CA VAL A 108 26.46 1.37 0.19
C VAL A 108 25.07 1.10 0.73
N VAL A 109 24.46 -0.01 0.30
CA VAL A 109 23.15 -0.45 0.80
C VAL A 109 23.39 -1.45 1.92
N VAL A 110 22.96 -1.10 3.12
CA VAL A 110 23.07 -1.91 4.33
C VAL A 110 21.72 -2.53 4.67
N VAL A 111 21.70 -3.85 4.75
CA VAL A 111 20.51 -4.63 5.10
C VAL A 111 20.80 -5.51 6.32
N HIS A 112 19.75 -5.90 7.07
CA HIS A 112 20.00 -6.63 8.31
C HIS A 112 20.22 -8.14 8.11
N SER A 113 19.60 -8.77 7.11
CA SER A 113 19.63 -10.23 6.90
C SER A 113 20.03 -10.66 5.50
N LEU A 114 20.43 -11.93 5.35
CA LEU A 114 20.81 -12.51 4.05
C LEU A 114 19.63 -12.57 3.05
N PRO A 115 18.38 -12.94 3.44
CA PRO A 115 17.27 -12.93 2.52
C PRO A 115 16.93 -11.52 1.99
N VAL A 116 16.97 -10.48 2.83
CA VAL A 116 16.77 -9.09 2.41
C VAL A 116 17.89 -8.66 1.46
N LYS A 117 19.14 -9.06 1.76
CA LYS A 117 20.28 -8.82 0.86
C LYS A 117 20.05 -9.46 -0.50
N SER A 118 19.65 -10.74 -0.54
CA SER A 118 19.37 -11.44 -1.79
C SER A 118 18.29 -10.74 -2.63
N GLY A 119 17.22 -10.27 -1.99
CA GLY A 119 16.15 -9.51 -2.65
C GLY A 119 16.65 -8.19 -3.24
N ALA A 120 17.44 -7.42 -2.49
CA ALA A 120 18.02 -6.16 -2.95
C ALA A 120 19.01 -6.37 -4.12
N VAL A 121 19.89 -7.38 -3.99
CA VAL A 121 20.86 -7.76 -5.05
C VAL A 121 20.14 -8.19 -6.33
N GLN A 122 19.11 -9.03 -6.20
CA GLN A 122 18.32 -9.49 -7.34
C GLN A 122 17.60 -8.33 -8.02
N PHE A 123 17.01 -7.41 -7.26
CA PHE A 123 16.29 -6.26 -7.83
C PHE A 123 17.25 -5.29 -8.53
N ILE A 124 18.31 -4.84 -7.85
CA ILE A 124 19.26 -3.83 -8.39
C ILE A 124 20.03 -4.41 -9.59
N GLY A 125 20.40 -5.71 -9.54
CA GLY A 125 21.15 -6.38 -10.59
C GLY A 125 20.31 -6.92 -11.75
N ASP A 126 18.98 -6.85 -11.68
CA ASP A 126 18.11 -7.36 -12.74
C ASP A 126 18.29 -6.52 -14.02
N PRO A 127 18.61 -7.13 -15.17
CA PRO A 127 18.84 -6.42 -16.43
C PRO A 127 17.61 -5.63 -16.92
N TYR A 128 16.39 -6.07 -16.56
CA TYR A 128 15.17 -5.36 -16.91
C TYR A 128 15.01 -4.09 -16.06
N VAL A 129 15.29 -4.18 -14.76
CA VAL A 129 15.28 -3.03 -13.84
C VAL A 129 16.32 -2.00 -14.29
N GLN A 130 17.53 -2.45 -14.63
CA GLN A 130 18.57 -1.55 -15.13
C GLN A 130 18.18 -0.86 -16.42
N ARG A 131 17.60 -1.58 -17.38
CA ARG A 131 17.05 -0.99 -18.61
C ARG A 131 15.92 -0.01 -18.35
N HIS A 132 15.04 -0.30 -17.40
CA HIS A 132 13.97 0.60 -17.00
C HIS A 132 14.51 1.96 -16.53
N PHE A 133 15.49 1.98 -15.62
CA PHE A 133 16.09 3.24 -15.17
C PHE A 133 16.93 3.91 -16.28
N ARG A 134 17.75 3.14 -16.97
CA ARG A 134 18.64 3.69 -18.02
C ARG A 134 17.86 4.26 -19.20
N ASP A 135 16.94 3.47 -19.75
CA ASP A 135 16.30 3.75 -21.05
C ASP A 135 14.91 4.37 -20.88
N THR A 136 14.04 3.80 -20.03
CA THR A 136 12.65 4.26 -19.87
C THR A 136 12.58 5.56 -19.07
N LEU A 137 13.36 5.66 -17.97
CA LEU A 137 13.46 6.89 -17.18
C LEU A 137 14.57 7.83 -17.65
N GLY A 138 15.39 7.43 -18.63
CA GLY A 138 16.35 8.28 -19.30
C GLY A 138 17.54 8.72 -18.43
N TYR A 139 17.97 7.90 -17.47
CA TYR A 139 19.15 8.21 -16.66
C TYR A 139 20.46 8.04 -17.45
N GLY A 140 20.51 7.14 -18.44
CA GLY A 140 21.67 6.90 -19.27
C GLY A 140 22.85 6.22 -18.56
N SER A 141 22.75 5.97 -17.27
CA SER A 141 23.75 5.30 -16.44
C SER A 141 23.31 3.89 -16.03
N GLU A 142 24.28 3.05 -15.67
CA GLU A 142 24.04 1.68 -15.16
C GLU A 142 24.66 1.50 -13.79
N ILE A 143 24.02 0.70 -12.94
CA ILE A 143 24.56 0.31 -11.65
C ILE A 143 25.48 -0.89 -11.82
N GLU A 144 26.74 -0.74 -11.44
CA GLU A 144 27.67 -1.84 -11.21
C GLU A 144 27.54 -2.32 -9.77
N LEU A 145 26.91 -3.50 -9.63
CA LEU A 145 26.61 -4.08 -8.34
C LEU A 145 27.78 -4.88 -7.79
N CYS A 146 28.32 -4.44 -6.65
CA CYS A 146 29.44 -5.04 -5.95
C CYS A 146 28.92 -5.83 -4.74
N GLU A 147 28.52 -7.08 -4.92
CA GLU A 147 28.01 -7.90 -3.83
C GLU A 147 29.12 -8.39 -2.92
N VAL A 148 29.10 -8.00 -1.65
CA VAL A 148 30.03 -8.52 -0.62
C VAL A 148 29.43 -9.78 -0.01
N SER A 149 30.06 -10.93 -0.26
CA SER A 149 29.68 -12.21 0.32
C SER A 149 30.83 -12.84 1.12
N ALA A 150 30.50 -13.67 2.10
CA ALA A 150 31.51 -14.41 2.85
C ALA A 150 32.29 -15.35 1.90
N LEU A 151 33.59 -15.33 1.99
CA LEU A 151 34.48 -16.16 1.12
C LEU A 151 34.14 -17.65 1.27
N LYS A 152 33.71 -18.29 0.19
CA LYS A 152 33.67 -19.75 0.09
C LYS A 152 35.13 -20.26 0.10
N LYS A 153 35.46 -21.15 1.05
CA LYS A 153 36.72 -21.83 1.30
C LYS A 153 38.02 -21.22 0.69
N LYS A 154 38.94 -20.82 1.54
CA LYS A 154 40.28 -20.34 1.16
C LYS A 154 40.98 -21.35 0.21
N LYS A 155 41.40 -20.90 -0.98
CA LYS A 155 42.46 -21.58 -1.71
C LYS A 155 43.74 -21.45 -0.87
N LYS A 156 44.41 -22.58 -0.58
CA LYS A 156 45.63 -22.57 0.21
C LYS A 156 46.64 -21.59 -0.38
N GLY A 157 47.12 -20.66 0.41
CA GLY A 157 48.31 -19.86 0.14
C GLY A 157 48.11 -18.36 -0.16
N HIS A 158 46.95 -17.87 -0.47
CA HIS A 158 46.76 -16.44 -0.79
C HIS A 158 45.51 -15.84 -0.09
N ASN A 159 45.66 -14.61 0.44
CA ASN A 159 44.61 -13.87 1.09
C ASN A 159 44.31 -12.59 0.28
N TYR A 160 43.42 -12.74 -0.72
CA TYR A 160 43.09 -11.64 -1.62
C TYR A 160 42.10 -10.67 -0.99
N PHE A 161 42.32 -9.39 -1.26
CA PHE A 161 41.35 -8.32 -0.92
C PHE A 161 40.00 -8.63 -1.61
N PRO A 162 38.86 -8.47 -0.94
CA PRO A 162 37.53 -8.78 -1.52
C PRO A 162 37.33 -8.09 -2.87
N SER A 163 37.14 -8.88 -3.93
CA SER A 163 37.03 -8.35 -5.31
C SER A 163 35.91 -7.30 -5.43
N SER A 164 34.76 -7.56 -4.80
CA SER A 164 33.63 -6.61 -4.80
C SER A 164 34.00 -5.26 -4.19
N VAL A 165 34.77 -5.24 -3.10
CA VAL A 165 35.24 -3.96 -2.50
C VAL A 165 36.31 -3.32 -3.39
N ARG A 166 37.22 -4.11 -3.95
CA ARG A 166 38.24 -3.61 -4.90
C ARG A 166 37.59 -2.96 -6.12
N ASP A 167 36.62 -3.63 -6.72
CA ASP A 167 35.94 -3.14 -7.93
C ASP A 167 35.10 -1.89 -7.64
N PHE A 168 34.44 -1.86 -6.48
CA PHE A 168 33.76 -0.67 -5.98
C PHE A 168 34.72 0.53 -5.80
N VAL A 169 35.87 0.32 -5.12
CA VAL A 169 36.83 1.40 -4.84
C VAL A 169 37.53 1.86 -6.13
N ASN A 170 37.95 0.93 -6.98
CA ASN A 170 38.61 1.28 -8.24
C ASN A 170 37.71 1.90 -9.28
N GLY A 171 36.39 1.80 -9.12
CA GLY A 171 35.43 2.45 -10.01
C GLY A 171 35.65 3.96 -10.03
N SER A 172 35.81 4.54 -11.23
CA SER A 172 36.07 5.97 -11.38
C SER A 172 34.79 6.82 -11.37
N CYS A 173 34.75 7.85 -10.55
CA CYS A 173 33.68 8.86 -10.56
C CYS A 173 33.67 9.74 -11.81
N GLN A 174 34.74 9.71 -12.63
CA GLN A 174 34.80 10.39 -13.92
C GLN A 174 33.94 9.67 -14.97
N ASN A 175 33.62 8.38 -14.75
CA ASN A 175 32.72 7.64 -15.62
C ASN A 175 31.26 7.93 -15.27
N LYS A 176 30.68 8.94 -15.93
CA LYS A 176 29.30 9.39 -15.71
C LYS A 176 28.22 8.35 -16.08
N ASN A 177 28.60 7.25 -16.75
CA ASN A 177 27.68 6.19 -17.17
C ASN A 177 27.65 5.02 -16.17
N ARG A 178 28.42 5.06 -15.08
CA ARG A 178 28.53 3.99 -14.09
C ARG A 178 28.28 4.49 -12.67
N ILE A 179 27.47 3.75 -11.94
CA ILE A 179 27.19 3.97 -10.53
C ILE A 179 27.64 2.70 -9.79
N TYR A 180 28.43 2.84 -8.76
CA TYR A 180 28.96 1.69 -8.02
C TYR A 180 28.19 1.52 -6.72
N VAL A 181 27.59 0.33 -6.52
CA VAL A 181 26.77 0.04 -5.36
C VAL A 181 27.26 -1.20 -4.65
N ILE A 182 27.66 -1.09 -3.40
CA ILE A 182 27.87 -2.23 -2.50
C ILE A 182 26.57 -2.58 -1.81
N VAL A 183 26.22 -3.87 -1.76
CA VAL A 183 25.16 -4.41 -0.89
C VAL A 183 25.78 -5.31 0.18
N VAL A 184 25.58 -4.96 1.44
CA VAL A 184 26.18 -5.64 2.59
C VAL A 184 25.15 -5.88 3.69
N ASN A 185 25.21 -7.06 4.34
CA ASN A 185 24.37 -7.34 5.50
C ASN A 185 25.09 -7.05 6.83
N GLN A 186 24.30 -6.89 7.89
CA GLN A 186 24.77 -6.55 9.23
C GLN A 186 25.91 -7.44 9.74
N GLN A 187 25.85 -8.75 9.50
CA GLN A 187 26.87 -9.68 9.97
C GLN A 187 28.26 -9.40 9.39
N LEU A 188 28.36 -8.95 8.13
CA LEU A 188 29.62 -8.62 7.48
C LEU A 188 30.24 -7.31 8.01
N LEU A 189 29.42 -6.46 8.62
CA LEU A 189 29.86 -5.22 9.27
C LEU A 189 30.37 -5.43 10.71
N GLN A 190 30.23 -6.63 11.29
CA GLN A 190 30.74 -6.91 12.63
C GLN A 190 32.27 -6.95 12.64
N LYS A 191 32.85 -6.55 13.80
CA LYS A 191 34.31 -6.59 14.04
C LYS A 191 34.91 -7.98 13.73
N GLY A 192 36.14 -8.01 13.19
CA GLY A 192 36.85 -9.24 12.89
C GLY A 192 36.32 -10.03 11.68
N LYS A 193 35.27 -9.53 11.00
CA LYS A 193 34.78 -10.11 9.76
C LYS A 193 35.53 -9.58 8.53
N LEU A 194 35.12 -10.03 7.33
CA LEU A 194 35.78 -9.76 6.05
C LEU A 194 36.18 -8.29 5.83
N LEU A 195 35.34 -7.35 6.17
CA LEU A 195 35.57 -5.91 5.97
C LEU A 195 36.56 -5.31 6.97
N ASP A 196 36.88 -6.01 8.05
CA ASP A 196 37.74 -5.52 9.15
C ASP A 196 39.18 -6.09 9.12
N LYS A 197 39.41 -7.09 8.29
CA LYS A 197 40.72 -7.74 8.20
C LYS A 197 41.75 -6.82 7.57
N LYS A 198 43.03 -6.97 8.01
CA LYS A 198 44.19 -6.22 7.55
C LYS A 198 45.28 -7.11 6.99
N ASP A 199 45.02 -8.41 6.87
CA ASP A 199 46.01 -9.45 6.50
C ASP A 199 45.92 -9.82 5.01
N TYR A 200 45.58 -8.87 4.14
CA TYR A 200 45.50 -9.08 2.71
C TYR A 200 46.85 -8.83 2.03
N ASP A 201 47.17 -9.67 1.06
CA ASP A 201 48.49 -9.67 0.35
C ASP A 201 48.69 -8.44 -0.55
N ILE A 202 47.60 -7.82 -1.03
CA ILE A 202 47.63 -6.66 -1.92
C ILE A 202 46.72 -5.56 -1.39
N ALA A 203 47.26 -4.35 -1.31
CA ALA A 203 46.49 -3.14 -0.96
C ALA A 203 45.69 -2.63 -2.17
N VAL A 204 44.51 -2.04 -1.90
CA VAL A 204 43.69 -1.37 -2.92
C VAL A 204 43.74 0.13 -2.65
N GLN A 205 44.21 0.92 -3.62
CA GLN A 205 44.42 2.36 -3.51
C GLN A 205 45.25 2.77 -2.26
N GLY A 206 46.18 1.90 -1.82
CA GLY A 206 46.98 2.09 -0.62
C GLY A 206 46.33 1.64 0.69
N PHE A 207 45.10 1.16 0.66
CA PHE A 207 44.39 0.66 1.83
C PHE A 207 44.54 -0.87 1.96
N ILE A 208 44.92 -1.33 3.16
CA ILE A 208 45.00 -2.77 3.51
C ILE A 208 43.71 -3.30 4.18
N ARG A 209 42.87 -2.42 4.74
CA ARG A 209 41.60 -2.75 5.38
C ARG A 209 40.44 -2.36 4.46
N PRO A 210 39.56 -3.30 4.07
CA PRO A 210 38.42 -3.00 3.16
C PRO A 210 37.53 -1.87 3.63
N LEU A 211 37.25 -1.77 4.93
CA LEU A 211 36.40 -0.71 5.47
C LEU A 211 37.05 0.68 5.33
N ASP A 212 38.40 0.79 5.45
CA ASP A 212 39.10 2.07 5.25
C ASP A 212 39.08 2.48 3.77
N ALA A 213 39.17 1.52 2.86
CA ALA A 213 39.04 1.75 1.44
C ALA A 213 37.62 2.25 1.06
N ILE A 214 36.57 1.64 1.64
CA ILE A 214 35.18 2.11 1.46
C ILE A 214 35.03 3.54 2.03
N LYS A 215 35.55 3.79 3.24
CA LYS A 215 35.52 5.13 3.86
C LYS A 215 36.14 6.21 2.96
N ALA A 216 37.24 5.89 2.33
CA ALA A 216 37.95 6.83 1.45
C ALA A 216 37.14 7.23 0.21
N THR A 217 36.15 6.45 -0.19
CA THR A 217 35.24 6.80 -1.30
C THR A 217 34.19 7.85 -0.93
N ARG A 218 34.07 8.25 0.33
CA ARG A 218 33.03 9.15 0.85
C ARG A 218 31.61 8.67 0.46
N PRO A 219 31.22 7.45 0.84
CA PRO A 219 30.00 6.86 0.35
C PRO A 219 28.75 7.55 0.89
N ILE A 220 27.65 7.44 0.13
CA ILE A 220 26.29 7.60 0.66
C ILE A 220 25.81 6.23 1.10
N VAL A 221 25.34 6.12 2.34
CA VAL A 221 24.84 4.87 2.91
C VAL A 221 23.32 4.87 2.92
N ILE A 222 22.72 3.80 2.39
CA ILE A 222 21.29 3.54 2.45
C ILE A 222 21.08 2.40 3.45
N ILE A 223 20.24 2.60 4.46
CA ILE A 223 19.89 1.59 5.45
C ILE A 223 18.44 1.16 5.22
N ASP A 224 18.22 -0.11 4.90
CA ASP A 224 16.89 -0.71 4.81
C ASP A 224 16.50 -1.34 6.14
N GLU A 225 15.26 -1.13 6.58
CA GLU A 225 14.67 -1.53 7.86
C GLU A 225 15.40 -0.94 9.10
N PRO A 226 15.33 0.38 9.31
CA PRO A 226 16.07 1.11 10.34
C PRO A 226 15.78 0.67 11.78
N HIS A 227 14.63 0.04 12.05
CA HIS A 227 14.32 -0.53 13.36
C HIS A 227 15.27 -1.66 13.79
N ARG A 228 16.02 -2.25 12.85
CA ARG A 228 17.10 -3.22 13.12
C ARG A 228 18.45 -2.56 13.36
N PHE A 229 18.55 -1.26 13.08
CA PHE A 229 19.77 -0.46 13.20
C PHE A 229 19.53 0.77 14.09
N GLU A 230 19.09 0.53 15.32
CA GLU A 230 18.94 1.58 16.31
C GLU A 230 20.26 2.34 16.51
N ARG A 231 20.20 3.64 16.83
CA ARG A 231 21.41 4.46 17.07
C ARG A 231 22.27 3.95 18.22
N SER A 232 21.66 3.27 19.18
CA SER A 232 22.36 2.58 20.28
C SER A 232 23.16 1.35 19.81
N ASN A 233 22.77 0.74 18.67
CA ASN A 233 23.35 -0.47 18.15
C ASN A 233 24.82 -0.28 17.72
N THR A 234 25.66 -1.26 18.05
CA THR A 234 27.09 -1.25 17.70
C THR A 234 27.35 -1.15 16.20
N THR A 235 26.49 -1.76 15.37
CA THR A 235 26.62 -1.70 13.91
C THR A 235 26.36 -0.30 13.37
N TYR A 236 25.31 0.39 13.86
CA TYR A 236 25.02 1.78 13.45
C TYR A 236 26.16 2.72 13.84
N LYS A 237 26.60 2.63 15.10
CA LYS A 237 27.76 3.41 15.59
C LYS A 237 29.00 3.18 14.75
N ARG A 238 29.20 1.94 14.31
CA ARG A 238 30.36 1.56 13.48
C ARG A 238 30.23 2.13 12.05
N ILE A 239 29.05 2.10 11.45
CA ILE A 239 28.79 2.76 10.17
C ILE A 239 29.15 4.25 10.28
N LEU A 240 28.64 4.92 11.31
CA LEU A 240 28.85 6.34 11.51
C LEU A 240 30.34 6.71 11.76
N SER A 241 31.07 5.91 12.56
CA SER A 241 32.45 6.27 12.98
C SER A 241 33.54 5.68 12.07
N GLU A 242 33.39 4.45 11.64
CA GLU A 242 34.43 3.73 10.89
C GLU A 242 34.24 3.79 9.37
N MET A 243 33.00 3.72 8.87
CA MET A 243 32.72 3.94 7.45
C MET A 243 32.63 5.43 7.14
N ALA A 244 32.18 6.24 8.10
CA ALA A 244 32.05 7.70 8.05
C ALA A 244 31.45 8.21 6.74
N PRO A 245 30.19 7.81 6.39
CA PRO A 245 29.54 8.26 5.18
C PRO A 245 29.21 9.75 5.24
N GLN A 246 29.11 10.41 4.10
CA GLN A 246 28.67 11.81 4.04
C GLN A 246 27.18 11.96 4.34
N CYS A 247 26.39 10.96 3.94
CA CYS A 247 24.96 10.93 4.17
C CYS A 247 24.50 9.50 4.46
N ILE A 248 23.58 9.37 5.41
CA ILE A 248 22.84 8.14 5.69
C ILE A 248 21.38 8.40 5.37
N ILE A 249 20.80 7.57 4.49
CA ILE A 249 19.38 7.62 4.13
C ILE A 249 18.73 6.33 4.65
N ARG A 250 17.78 6.46 5.59
CA ARG A 250 17.10 5.30 6.19
C ARG A 250 15.73 5.11 5.55
N PHE A 251 15.49 3.93 5.00
CA PHE A 251 14.21 3.52 4.41
C PHE A 251 13.54 2.45 5.26
N GLY A 252 12.31 2.64 5.70
CA GLY A 252 11.59 1.64 6.48
C GLY A 252 10.10 1.92 6.61
N ALA A 253 9.32 0.88 6.90
CA ALA A 253 7.94 1.02 7.36
C ALA A 253 7.90 1.34 8.87
N THR A 254 8.83 0.76 9.61
CA THR A 254 8.95 0.90 11.06
C THR A 254 10.28 1.57 11.43
N PHE A 255 10.22 2.51 12.35
CA PHE A 255 11.40 3.18 12.92
C PHE A 255 11.50 2.87 14.42
N PRO A 256 12.72 2.90 14.99
CA PRO A 256 12.92 2.69 16.42
C PRO A 256 12.15 3.72 17.26
N GLU A 257 11.90 3.38 18.51
CA GLU A 257 11.38 4.31 19.51
C GLU A 257 12.50 4.74 20.46
N ILE A 258 12.51 6.01 20.81
CA ILE A 258 13.40 6.57 21.82
C ILE A 258 12.58 7.25 22.91
N THR A 259 13.05 7.12 24.14
CA THR A 259 12.49 7.83 25.29
C THR A 259 13.43 8.93 25.71
N GLU A 260 12.99 10.15 25.58
CA GLU A 260 13.75 11.34 25.99
C GLU A 260 13.05 12.06 27.15
N THR A 261 13.82 12.76 27.97
CA THR A 261 13.26 13.61 29.03
C THR A 261 13.12 15.03 28.51
N ILE A 262 11.88 15.43 28.19
CA ILE A 262 11.55 16.75 27.68
C ILE A 262 10.75 17.49 28.76
N ASN A 263 11.15 18.70 29.12
CA ASN A 263 10.48 19.50 30.15
C ASN A 263 10.24 18.72 31.48
N ARG A 264 11.20 17.89 31.89
CA ARG A 264 11.13 17.02 33.09
C ARG A 264 10.09 15.87 32.99
N LYS A 265 9.48 15.63 31.83
CA LYS A 265 8.61 14.47 31.55
C LYS A 265 9.32 13.50 30.60
N LYS A 266 9.19 12.21 30.85
CA LYS A 266 9.65 11.17 29.93
C LYS A 266 8.64 11.05 28.77
N GLU A 267 9.09 11.30 27.54
CA GLU A 267 8.28 11.14 26.33
C GLU A 267 8.91 10.10 25.42
N THR A 268 8.10 9.17 24.94
CA THR A 268 8.52 8.16 23.95
C THR A 268 8.01 8.56 22.59
N HIS A 269 8.90 8.62 21.61
CA HIS A 269 8.57 8.97 20.23
C HIS A 269 9.43 8.20 19.23
N LYS A 270 9.06 8.21 17.95
CA LYS A 270 9.85 7.59 16.90
C LYS A 270 11.16 8.35 16.67
N ASP A 271 12.25 7.60 16.47
CA ASP A 271 13.60 8.11 16.26
C ASP A 271 13.81 8.59 14.82
N TYR A 272 13.10 9.66 14.43
CA TYR A 272 13.31 10.27 13.11
C TYR A 272 14.50 11.22 13.11
N LEU A 273 15.31 11.12 12.03
CA LEU A 273 16.47 11.99 11.77
C LEU A 273 16.24 12.71 10.45
N ASN A 274 15.41 13.77 10.43
CA ASN A 274 14.93 14.47 9.24
C ASN A 274 14.02 13.59 8.37
N LEU A 275 12.80 13.32 8.82
CA LEU A 275 11.81 12.59 8.04
C LEU A 275 11.30 13.47 6.89
N LEU A 276 11.64 13.08 5.66
CA LEU A 276 11.29 13.82 4.44
C LEU A 276 9.97 13.36 3.81
N TYR A 277 9.60 12.12 4.02
CA TYR A 277 8.39 11.53 3.45
C TYR A 277 7.80 10.46 4.36
N ASN A 278 6.48 10.44 4.46
CA ASN A 278 5.75 9.48 5.27
C ASN A 278 4.54 8.94 4.50
N LEU A 279 4.66 7.71 4.01
CA LEU A 279 3.52 6.94 3.49
C LEU A 279 3.09 5.97 4.59
N THR A 280 2.01 6.33 5.27
CA THR A 280 1.47 5.50 6.36
C THR A 280 0.75 4.27 5.82
N ALA A 281 0.50 3.28 6.69
CA ALA A 281 -0.33 2.13 6.35
C ALA A 281 -1.75 2.57 5.94
N CYS A 282 -2.32 3.58 6.61
CA CYS A 282 -3.62 4.16 6.26
C CYS A 282 -3.62 4.73 4.84
N ASP A 283 -2.62 5.55 4.49
CA ASP A 283 -2.49 6.12 3.14
C ASP A 283 -2.35 5.01 2.09
N ALA A 284 -1.54 3.99 2.38
CA ALA A 284 -1.33 2.86 1.48
C ALA A 284 -2.62 2.04 1.26
N PHE A 285 -3.40 1.81 2.31
CA PHE A 285 -4.73 1.17 2.22
C PHE A 285 -5.72 2.02 1.43
N ASN A 286 -5.82 3.31 1.74
CA ASN A 286 -6.80 4.22 1.12
C ASN A 286 -6.49 4.45 -0.37
N GLN A 287 -5.22 4.48 -0.75
CA GLN A 287 -4.78 4.64 -2.14
C GLN A 287 -4.77 3.34 -2.94
N ASN A 288 -5.21 2.22 -2.38
CA ASN A 288 -5.18 0.93 -3.06
C ASN A 288 -3.78 0.46 -3.48
N LEU A 289 -2.75 0.78 -2.70
CA LEU A 289 -1.37 0.38 -2.97
C LEU A 289 -1.05 -1.02 -2.45
N ILE A 290 -1.87 -1.53 -1.54
CA ILE A 290 -1.74 -2.84 -0.91
C ILE A 290 -3.10 -3.52 -0.80
N LYS A 291 -3.10 -4.87 -0.61
CA LYS A 291 -4.33 -5.64 -0.36
C LYS A 291 -4.99 -5.25 0.95
N GLY A 292 -6.31 -5.37 1.03
CA GLY A 292 -7.04 -5.38 2.29
C GLY A 292 -6.77 -6.67 3.08
N VAL A 293 -7.21 -6.71 4.33
CA VAL A 293 -7.06 -7.86 5.23
C VAL A 293 -8.42 -8.37 5.66
N ALA A 294 -8.71 -9.65 5.42
CA ALA A 294 -9.85 -10.36 5.95
C ALA A 294 -9.34 -11.34 7.04
N LYS A 295 -9.48 -10.93 8.29
CA LYS A 295 -9.10 -11.75 9.43
C LYS A 295 -10.20 -12.75 9.74
N GLU A 296 -9.82 -13.97 10.06
CA GLU A 296 -10.72 -15.02 10.51
C GLU A 296 -10.04 -15.89 11.57
N HIS A 297 -10.79 -16.32 12.56
CA HIS A 297 -10.33 -17.27 13.56
C HIS A 297 -11.40 -18.35 13.81
N PHE A 298 -10.97 -19.50 14.26
CA PHE A 298 -11.88 -20.55 14.68
C PHE A 298 -12.28 -20.31 16.14
N ASN A 299 -13.58 -20.29 16.44
CA ASN A 299 -14.07 -20.20 17.81
C ASN A 299 -14.15 -21.62 18.40
N PRO A 300 -13.30 -21.97 19.37
CA PRO A 300 -13.40 -23.26 20.00
C PRO A 300 -14.73 -23.35 20.77
N THR A 301 -15.46 -24.44 20.57
CA THR A 301 -16.79 -24.65 21.13
C THR A 301 -16.79 -24.90 22.64
N THR A 302 -15.61 -25.16 23.21
CA THR A 302 -15.44 -25.57 24.63
C THR A 302 -14.45 -24.71 25.43
N SER A 303 -13.77 -23.74 24.80
CA SER A 303 -12.60 -23.03 25.35
C SER A 303 -12.86 -22.11 26.55
N GLU A 304 -14.12 -21.78 26.85
CA GLU A 304 -14.44 -20.98 28.04
C GLU A 304 -14.35 -21.78 29.34
N ASN A 305 -14.21 -23.09 29.25
CA ASN A 305 -14.34 -23.99 30.40
C ASN A 305 -13.02 -24.44 31.02
N GLU A 306 -11.91 -24.41 30.31
CA GLU A 306 -10.61 -24.89 30.79
C GLU A 306 -9.50 -23.85 30.58
N LYS A 307 -8.91 -23.36 31.68
CA LYS A 307 -7.88 -22.34 31.67
C LYS A 307 -6.66 -22.76 32.49
N VAL A 308 -5.49 -22.46 31.94
CA VAL A 308 -4.21 -22.64 32.63
C VAL A 308 -3.58 -21.27 32.89
N LYS A 309 -3.15 -21.04 34.14
CA LYS A 309 -2.45 -19.81 34.54
C LYS A 309 -1.06 -20.14 35.08
N ILE A 310 -0.03 -19.45 34.61
CA ILE A 310 1.30 -19.56 35.21
C ILE A 310 1.34 -18.74 36.49
N VAL A 311 1.57 -19.42 37.61
CA VAL A 311 1.52 -18.78 38.95
C VAL A 311 2.88 -18.38 39.43
N SER A 312 3.87 -19.26 39.29
CA SER A 312 5.24 -18.99 39.68
C SER A 312 6.24 -19.85 38.89
N ILE A 313 7.44 -19.36 38.75
CA ILE A 313 8.59 -20.09 38.20
C ILE A 313 9.63 -20.21 39.31
N ASN A 314 10.02 -21.44 39.65
CA ASN A 314 10.95 -21.74 40.73
C ASN A 314 12.36 -21.95 40.16
N GLY A 315 13.07 -20.84 39.95
CA GLY A 315 14.42 -20.87 39.34
C GLY A 315 14.41 -21.43 37.90
N ARG A 316 15.16 -22.53 37.65
CA ARG A 316 15.18 -23.25 36.39
C ARG A 316 14.67 -24.72 36.55
N GLU A 317 14.08 -25.00 37.69
CA GLU A 317 13.74 -26.38 38.10
C GLU A 317 12.28 -26.73 37.84
N SER A 318 11.35 -25.88 38.21
CA SER A 318 9.91 -26.16 38.06
C SER A 318 9.08 -24.89 37.77
N VAL A 319 7.88 -25.12 37.24
CA VAL A 319 6.85 -24.11 37.06
C VAL A 319 5.58 -24.53 37.77
N THR A 320 4.97 -23.63 38.52
CA THR A 320 3.64 -23.85 39.12
C THR A 320 2.58 -23.27 38.23
N MET A 321 1.61 -24.10 37.86
CA MET A 321 0.46 -23.74 37.04
C MET A 321 -0.83 -23.99 37.78
N HIS A 322 -1.82 -23.11 37.62
CA HIS A 322 -3.20 -23.35 38.05
C HIS A 322 -4.06 -23.72 36.87
N PHE A 323 -4.70 -24.87 36.94
CA PHE A 323 -5.69 -25.32 35.97
C PHE A 323 -7.09 -25.10 36.56
N THR A 324 -7.94 -24.42 35.80
CA THR A 324 -9.30 -24.09 36.21
C THR A 324 -10.29 -24.63 35.20
N GLN A 325 -11.27 -25.41 35.63
CA GLN A 325 -12.44 -25.78 34.83
C GLN A 325 -13.65 -24.98 35.32
N LYS A 326 -14.61 -24.74 34.41
CA LYS A 326 -15.86 -24.05 34.75
C LYS A 326 -16.53 -24.76 35.94
N ASP A 327 -16.95 -23.98 36.93
CA ASP A 327 -17.61 -24.44 38.14
C ASP A 327 -16.75 -25.29 39.12
N HIS A 328 -15.42 -25.36 38.91
CA HIS A 328 -14.49 -26.03 39.81
C HIS A 328 -13.45 -25.08 40.38
N SER A 329 -12.96 -25.34 41.55
CA SER A 329 -11.84 -24.59 42.16
C SER A 329 -10.55 -24.88 41.41
N PRO A 330 -9.64 -23.85 41.30
CA PRO A 330 -8.37 -24.03 40.59
C PRO A 330 -7.53 -25.16 41.20
N GLN A 331 -7.06 -26.06 40.37
CA GLN A 331 -6.14 -27.14 40.75
C GLN A 331 -4.70 -26.68 40.49
N ARG A 332 -3.79 -26.90 41.43
CA ARG A 332 -2.40 -26.58 41.35
C ARG A 332 -1.57 -27.74 40.85
N PHE A 333 -0.75 -27.50 39.81
CA PHE A 333 0.20 -28.44 39.27
C PHE A 333 1.60 -27.83 39.31
N GLU A 334 2.58 -28.62 39.68
CA GLU A 334 3.98 -28.28 39.58
C GLU A 334 4.63 -29.18 38.54
N LEU A 335 5.23 -28.59 37.53
CA LEU A 335 5.76 -29.29 36.36
C LEU A 335 7.23 -28.97 36.15
N HIS A 336 7.99 -29.97 35.74
CA HIS A 336 9.41 -29.85 35.44
C HIS A 336 9.65 -29.88 33.93
N LYS A 337 10.89 -29.60 33.53
CA LYS A 337 11.29 -29.71 32.13
C LYS A 337 11.02 -31.13 31.61
N ASP A 338 10.55 -31.21 30.35
CA ASP A 338 10.17 -32.42 29.61
C ASP A 338 8.87 -33.09 30.12
N GLU A 339 8.20 -32.55 31.16
CA GLU A 339 6.88 -33.04 31.61
C GLU A 339 5.73 -32.52 30.73
N SER A 340 4.72 -33.39 30.54
CA SER A 340 3.56 -33.09 29.71
C SER A 340 2.48 -32.33 30.48
N LEU A 341 1.92 -31.28 29.83
CA LEU A 341 0.76 -30.58 30.31
C LEU A 341 -0.52 -31.44 30.22
N GLY A 342 -0.47 -32.54 29.54
CA GLY A 342 -1.56 -33.57 29.48
C GLY A 342 -2.02 -34.08 30.85
N ILE A 343 -1.21 -33.93 31.89
CA ILE A 343 -1.58 -34.26 33.26
C ILE A 343 -2.72 -33.34 33.76
N MET A 344 -2.87 -32.13 33.21
CA MET A 344 -3.91 -31.18 33.57
C MET A 344 -5.19 -31.41 32.76
N SER A 345 -5.09 -31.68 31.47
CA SER A 345 -6.21 -31.89 30.55
C SER A 345 -5.78 -32.68 29.32
N ASP A 346 -6.64 -33.59 28.84
CA ASP A 346 -6.42 -34.35 27.61
C ASP A 346 -6.26 -33.43 26.40
N HIS A 347 -6.82 -32.23 26.42
CA HIS A 347 -6.68 -31.22 25.39
C HIS A 347 -5.26 -30.61 25.29
N LEU A 348 -4.44 -30.77 26.35
CA LEU A 348 -3.04 -30.38 26.44
C LEU A 348 -2.11 -31.58 26.22
N SER A 349 -2.64 -32.76 25.91
CA SER A 349 -1.84 -33.94 25.61
C SER A 349 -0.94 -33.66 24.37
N GLY A 350 0.36 -33.89 24.52
CA GLY A 350 1.35 -33.57 23.47
C GLY A 350 2.06 -32.26 23.65
N VAL A 351 1.64 -31.39 24.56
CA VAL A 351 2.38 -30.20 24.96
C VAL A 351 3.26 -30.54 26.16
N THR A 352 4.57 -30.34 26.06
CA THR A 352 5.54 -30.51 27.14
C THR A 352 6.27 -29.19 27.45
N ILE A 353 6.91 -29.13 28.59
CA ILE A 353 7.79 -28.03 28.95
C ILE A 353 9.17 -28.27 28.30
N SER A 354 9.52 -27.49 27.29
CA SER A 354 10.80 -27.60 26.57
C SER A 354 11.95 -26.88 27.28
N GLY A 355 11.63 -25.82 28.05
CA GLY A 355 12.63 -25.04 28.78
C GLY A 355 12.03 -24.24 29.91
N ILE A 356 12.83 -24.05 30.97
CA ILE A 356 12.48 -23.17 32.11
C ILE A 356 13.67 -22.22 32.33
N SER A 357 13.39 -20.91 32.33
CA SER A 357 14.34 -19.87 32.73
C SER A 357 13.84 -19.19 34.03
N SER A 358 14.58 -18.27 34.56
CA SER A 358 14.18 -17.53 35.78
C SER A 358 12.92 -16.67 35.63
N SER A 359 12.50 -16.35 34.42
CA SER A 359 11.40 -15.43 34.10
C SER A 359 10.36 -15.97 33.13
N GLU A 360 10.65 -17.09 32.45
CA GLU A 360 9.81 -17.60 31.38
C GLU A 360 9.88 -19.13 31.29
N VAL A 361 8.80 -19.71 30.76
CA VAL A 361 8.64 -21.14 30.47
C VAL A 361 8.42 -21.31 28.98
N GLU A 362 9.25 -22.14 28.35
CA GLU A 362 9.09 -22.53 26.97
C GLU A 362 8.29 -23.83 26.89
N LEU A 363 7.25 -23.85 26.06
CA LEU A 363 6.45 -25.04 25.77
C LEU A 363 6.95 -25.70 24.47
N SER A 364 6.74 -27.02 24.32
CA SER A 364 7.18 -27.78 23.14
C SER A 364 6.56 -27.31 21.82
N ASN A 365 5.44 -26.59 21.89
CA ASN A 365 4.80 -25.92 20.77
C ASN A 365 5.47 -24.57 20.39
N GLY A 366 6.63 -24.24 21.01
CA GLY A 366 7.39 -23.01 20.72
C GLY A 366 6.90 -21.74 21.40
N GLN A 367 5.93 -21.85 22.30
CA GLN A 367 5.44 -20.71 23.04
C GLN A 367 6.27 -20.44 24.28
N THR A 368 6.52 -19.17 24.53
CA THR A 368 7.11 -18.68 25.79
C THR A 368 6.01 -18.05 26.64
N LYS A 369 5.91 -18.46 27.91
CA LYS A 369 4.95 -17.98 28.88
C LYS A 369 5.66 -17.37 30.09
N HIS A 370 5.06 -16.34 30.67
CA HIS A 370 5.56 -15.63 31.84
C HIS A 370 4.64 -15.83 33.02
N VAL A 371 5.14 -15.50 34.20
CA VAL A 371 4.31 -15.51 35.40
C VAL A 371 3.16 -14.52 35.23
N GLY A 372 1.95 -15.00 35.50
CA GLY A 372 0.69 -14.25 35.31
C GLY A 372 -0.03 -14.53 33.99
N ASP A 373 0.64 -15.13 33.00
CA ASP A 373 0.00 -15.49 31.71
C ASP A 373 -1.08 -16.54 31.91
N GLU A 374 -2.21 -16.36 31.21
CA GLU A 374 -3.36 -17.27 31.22
C GLU A 374 -3.63 -17.73 29.77
N PHE A 375 -3.90 -19.01 29.58
CA PHE A 375 -4.26 -19.59 28.29
C PHE A 375 -5.30 -20.72 28.44
N THR A 376 -6.05 -20.97 27.37
CA THR A 376 -7.07 -22.02 27.34
C THR A 376 -6.50 -23.34 26.82
N ALA A 377 -6.97 -24.47 27.38
CA ALA A 377 -6.45 -25.80 27.06
C ALA A 377 -6.75 -26.22 25.61
N ASP A 378 -7.90 -25.84 25.07
CA ASP A 378 -8.37 -26.26 23.73
C ASP A 378 -7.54 -25.72 22.57
N ILE A 379 -6.84 -24.58 22.75
CA ILE A 379 -6.09 -23.91 21.69
C ILE A 379 -4.94 -24.78 21.14
N TYR A 380 -4.46 -25.71 21.94
CA TYR A 380 -3.33 -26.58 21.59
C TYR A 380 -3.73 -27.97 21.12
N SER A 381 -5.03 -28.24 21.07
CA SER A 381 -5.52 -29.54 20.59
C SER A 381 -5.23 -29.71 19.08
N THR A 382 -4.85 -30.93 18.69
CA THR A 382 -4.68 -31.28 17.27
C THR A 382 -5.93 -31.00 16.45
N SER A 383 -7.11 -31.19 17.05
CA SER A 383 -8.39 -30.89 16.41
C SER A 383 -8.61 -29.40 16.13
N TYR A 384 -8.08 -28.49 16.96
CA TYR A 384 -8.15 -27.06 16.73
C TYR A 384 -7.29 -26.67 15.54
N GLN A 385 -6.04 -27.11 15.49
CA GLN A 385 -5.13 -26.84 14.37
C GLN A 385 -5.65 -27.47 13.07
N GLU A 386 -6.26 -28.66 13.12
CA GLU A 386 -6.92 -29.30 11.98
C GLU A 386 -8.04 -28.41 11.41
N ASN A 387 -8.88 -27.82 12.27
CA ASN A 387 -9.93 -26.91 11.84
C ASN A 387 -9.37 -25.62 11.22
N MET A 388 -8.27 -25.07 11.76
CA MET A 388 -7.60 -23.92 11.16
C MET A 388 -7.03 -24.24 9.77
N VAL A 389 -6.42 -25.42 9.62
CA VAL A 389 -5.90 -25.89 8.31
C VAL A 389 -7.05 -26.04 7.31
N ARG A 390 -8.16 -26.68 7.72
CA ARG A 390 -9.35 -26.84 6.87
C ARG A 390 -9.90 -25.48 6.42
N MET A 391 -10.07 -24.54 7.34
CA MET A 391 -10.52 -23.18 7.04
C MET A 391 -9.57 -22.47 6.05
N ALA A 392 -8.26 -22.59 6.25
CA ALA A 392 -7.27 -21.97 5.37
C ALA A 392 -7.33 -22.53 3.94
N ILE A 393 -7.47 -23.84 3.81
CA ILE A 393 -7.62 -24.52 2.52
C ILE A 393 -8.92 -24.05 1.83
N GLN A 394 -10.03 -24.01 2.55
CA GLN A 394 -11.31 -23.56 2.01
C GLN A 394 -11.23 -22.12 1.50
N ARG A 395 -10.72 -21.18 2.31
CA ARG A 395 -10.55 -19.76 1.89
C ARG A 395 -9.58 -19.60 0.73
N HIS A 396 -8.55 -20.42 0.66
CA HIS A 396 -7.66 -20.44 -0.47
C HIS A 396 -8.37 -20.79 -1.78
N PHE A 397 -9.16 -21.89 -1.80
CA PHE A 397 -9.88 -22.31 -3.01
C PHE A 397 -11.01 -21.35 -3.41
N GLU A 398 -11.71 -20.74 -2.45
CA GLU A 398 -12.67 -19.66 -2.74
C GLU A 398 -12.00 -18.51 -3.51
N THR A 399 -10.81 -18.11 -3.08
CA THR A 399 -10.01 -17.05 -3.74
C THR A 399 -9.42 -17.52 -5.07
N GLU A 400 -8.87 -18.74 -5.10
CA GLU A 400 -8.26 -19.33 -6.31
C GLU A 400 -9.26 -19.43 -7.44
N ARG A 401 -10.46 -19.94 -7.18
CA ARG A 401 -11.52 -20.07 -8.17
C ARG A 401 -11.85 -18.72 -8.82
N ILE A 402 -12.01 -17.65 -8.02
CA ILE A 402 -12.30 -16.30 -8.54
C ILE A 402 -11.16 -15.79 -9.40
N LEU A 403 -9.91 -15.97 -8.94
CA LEU A 403 -8.73 -15.39 -9.57
C LEU A 403 -8.25 -16.19 -10.79
N PHE A 404 -8.56 -17.50 -10.87
CA PHE A 404 -8.25 -18.32 -12.02
C PHE A 404 -9.19 -18.04 -13.20
N HIS A 405 -10.45 -17.69 -12.95
CA HIS A 405 -11.44 -17.40 -14.01
C HIS A 405 -11.40 -15.96 -14.52
N ARG A 406 -10.38 -15.18 -14.14
CA ARG A 406 -10.13 -13.85 -14.71
C ARG A 406 -9.64 -13.96 -16.16
N GLU A 407 -9.83 -12.88 -16.93
CA GLU A 407 -9.26 -12.75 -18.28
C GLU A 407 -7.72 -12.91 -18.24
N SER A 408 -7.06 -12.22 -17.29
CA SER A 408 -5.66 -12.45 -16.94
C SER A 408 -5.61 -13.17 -15.60
N LYS A 409 -5.25 -14.46 -15.62
CA LYS A 409 -5.29 -15.32 -14.45
C LYS A 409 -4.25 -14.92 -13.40
N ILE A 410 -4.61 -15.08 -12.14
CA ILE A 410 -3.70 -14.82 -11.02
C ILE A 410 -3.54 -16.13 -10.24
N LYS A 411 -2.31 -16.66 -10.22
CA LYS A 411 -1.99 -17.83 -9.40
C LYS A 411 -1.93 -17.45 -7.93
N THR A 412 -2.73 -18.08 -7.10
CA THR A 412 -2.81 -17.85 -5.66
C THR A 412 -1.81 -18.70 -4.88
N LEU A 413 -1.23 -18.15 -3.84
CA LEU A 413 -0.38 -18.85 -2.90
C LEU A 413 -0.94 -18.72 -1.47
N ALA A 414 -0.72 -19.78 -0.67
CA ALA A 414 -1.02 -19.79 0.75
C ALA A 414 0.25 -20.04 1.56
N LEU A 415 0.41 -19.32 2.67
CA LEU A 415 1.54 -19.43 3.58
C LEU A 415 1.08 -19.88 4.95
N PHE A 416 1.65 -20.99 5.45
CA PHE A 416 1.37 -21.55 6.76
C PHE A 416 2.57 -21.32 7.68
N PHE A 417 2.38 -20.61 8.77
CA PHE A 417 3.37 -20.48 9.83
C PHE A 417 3.13 -21.53 10.89
N ILE A 418 4.13 -22.42 11.07
CA ILE A 418 4.09 -23.53 12.01
C ILE A 418 5.11 -23.34 13.13
N ASP A 419 4.87 -24.00 14.26
CA ASP A 419 5.73 -23.95 15.44
C ASP A 419 6.80 -25.06 15.44
N ASN A 420 6.48 -26.23 14.91
CA ASN A 420 7.36 -27.40 14.93
C ASN A 420 7.60 -27.98 13.53
N ILE A 421 8.86 -28.13 13.15
CA ILE A 421 9.27 -28.73 11.86
C ILE A 421 8.91 -30.21 11.79
N VAL A 422 9.07 -30.93 12.90
CA VAL A 422 8.79 -32.38 12.97
C VAL A 422 7.32 -32.68 12.67
N SER A 423 6.39 -31.80 13.07
CA SER A 423 4.97 -31.95 12.74
C SER A 423 4.68 -31.99 11.23
N PHE A 424 5.56 -31.38 10.41
CA PHE A 424 5.44 -31.34 8.96
C PHE A 424 6.40 -32.32 8.24
N ARG A 425 7.67 -32.42 8.66
CA ARG A 425 8.68 -33.30 8.03
C ARG A 425 8.62 -34.73 8.55
N GLY A 426 8.18 -34.93 9.79
CA GLY A 426 8.36 -36.14 10.55
C GLY A 426 9.68 -36.16 11.34
N ASP A 427 9.90 -37.23 12.09
CA ASP A 427 11.17 -37.59 12.72
C ASP A 427 12.16 -38.17 11.70
N ASP A 428 13.34 -38.60 12.15
CA ASP A 428 14.38 -39.16 11.27
C ASP A 428 13.91 -40.44 10.52
N GLU A 429 12.82 -41.08 10.97
CA GLU A 429 12.18 -42.23 10.32
C GLU A 429 10.94 -41.83 9.50
N GLY A 430 10.61 -40.52 9.45
CA GLY A 430 9.43 -39.94 8.77
C GLY A 430 8.11 -40.13 9.50
N ASN A 431 8.12 -40.63 10.74
CA ASN A 431 6.94 -40.75 11.60
C ASN A 431 6.62 -39.40 12.22
N ASN A 432 5.42 -39.27 12.82
CA ASN A 432 4.96 -38.04 13.52
C ASN A 432 4.76 -36.81 12.65
N ALA A 433 4.66 -36.91 11.32
CA ALA A 433 4.34 -35.81 10.42
C ALA A 433 2.85 -35.47 10.38
N TRP A 434 2.20 -35.43 11.53
CA TRP A 434 0.75 -35.35 11.67
C TRP A 434 0.12 -34.10 10.99
N LEU A 435 0.80 -32.96 10.99
CA LEU A 435 0.31 -31.73 10.34
C LEU A 435 0.29 -31.89 8.83
N ARG A 436 1.32 -32.52 8.25
CA ARG A 436 1.38 -32.84 6.82
C ARG A 436 0.23 -33.77 6.44
N ASP A 437 0.00 -34.83 7.22
CA ASP A 437 -1.00 -35.85 6.93
C ASP A 437 -2.44 -35.27 7.05
N ILE A 438 -2.67 -34.42 8.05
CA ILE A 438 -3.93 -33.65 8.17
C ILE A 438 -4.11 -32.71 6.97
N PHE A 439 -3.06 -31.99 6.58
CA PHE A 439 -3.11 -31.06 5.44
C PHE A 439 -3.43 -31.82 4.15
N ASP A 440 -2.73 -32.92 3.85
CA ASP A 440 -2.93 -33.74 2.66
C ASP A 440 -4.37 -34.29 2.60
N LYS A 441 -4.90 -34.79 3.71
CA LYS A 441 -6.28 -35.26 3.86
C LYS A 441 -7.29 -34.14 3.48
N TRP A 442 -7.15 -32.97 4.04
CA TRP A 442 -8.09 -31.86 3.78
C TRP A 442 -7.92 -31.23 2.41
N LEU A 443 -6.70 -31.22 1.89
CA LEU A 443 -6.44 -30.79 0.51
C LEU A 443 -7.10 -31.73 -0.49
N GLU A 444 -6.94 -33.05 -0.34
CA GLU A 444 -7.57 -34.06 -1.16
C GLU A 444 -9.11 -33.94 -1.12
N TYR A 445 -9.66 -33.78 0.08
CA TYR A 445 -11.09 -33.57 0.27
C TYR A 445 -11.59 -32.34 -0.50
N GLN A 446 -10.94 -31.16 -0.32
CA GLN A 446 -11.35 -29.93 -0.95
C GLN A 446 -11.21 -29.99 -2.46
N LEU A 447 -10.14 -30.59 -3.00
CA LEU A 447 -9.97 -30.78 -4.45
C LEU A 447 -11.10 -31.63 -5.05
N LYS A 448 -11.56 -32.68 -4.33
CA LYS A 448 -12.70 -33.50 -4.76
C LYS A 448 -14.00 -32.70 -4.73
N GLU A 449 -14.19 -31.83 -3.74
CA GLU A 449 -15.39 -30.97 -3.68
C GLU A 449 -15.37 -29.90 -4.80
N GLU A 450 -14.23 -29.26 -5.04
CA GLU A 450 -14.10 -28.30 -6.15
C GLU A 450 -14.35 -28.95 -7.52
N LEU A 451 -13.93 -30.20 -7.72
CA LEU A 451 -14.19 -30.94 -8.98
C LEU A 451 -15.67 -31.29 -9.20
N LYS A 452 -16.50 -31.30 -8.14
CA LYS A 452 -17.96 -31.49 -8.26
C LYS A 452 -18.67 -30.22 -8.75
N ASN A 453 -18.03 -29.06 -8.68
CA ASN A 453 -18.62 -27.82 -9.11
C ASN A 453 -18.70 -27.76 -10.65
N GLY A 454 -19.91 -27.83 -11.18
CA GLY A 454 -20.20 -27.83 -12.62
C GLY A 454 -19.89 -26.49 -13.33
N GLU A 455 -19.60 -25.43 -12.57
CA GLU A 455 -19.31 -24.10 -13.14
C GLU A 455 -17.81 -23.90 -13.46
N ASN A 456 -16.96 -24.87 -13.14
CA ASN A 456 -15.53 -24.78 -13.40
C ASN A 456 -15.24 -24.80 -14.91
N SER A 457 -14.34 -23.91 -15.35
CA SER A 457 -13.83 -23.97 -16.71
C SER A 457 -13.06 -25.29 -16.96
N PRO A 458 -13.03 -25.79 -18.21
CA PRO A 458 -12.27 -27.00 -18.54
C PRO A 458 -10.80 -26.90 -18.08
N GLU A 459 -10.19 -25.76 -18.26
CA GLU A 459 -8.79 -25.52 -17.89
C GLU A 459 -8.57 -25.53 -16.38
N TYR A 460 -9.50 -24.97 -15.58
CA TYR A 460 -9.43 -25.05 -14.13
C TYR A 460 -9.66 -26.49 -13.64
N THR A 461 -10.59 -27.19 -14.26
CA THR A 461 -10.82 -28.61 -13.98
C THR A 461 -9.57 -29.45 -14.20
N ASP A 462 -8.82 -29.20 -15.29
CA ASP A 462 -7.56 -29.89 -15.57
C ASP A 462 -6.46 -29.55 -14.55
N TYR A 463 -6.41 -28.28 -14.10
CA TYR A 463 -5.49 -27.85 -13.04
C TYR A 463 -5.81 -28.53 -11.70
N LEU A 464 -7.10 -28.64 -11.34
CA LEU A 464 -7.54 -29.34 -10.14
C LEU A 464 -7.24 -30.85 -10.21
N LYS A 465 -7.46 -31.51 -11.36
CA LYS A 465 -7.12 -32.91 -11.59
C LYS A 465 -5.59 -33.15 -11.48
N ALA A 466 -4.79 -32.26 -12.07
CA ALA A 466 -3.35 -32.34 -11.94
C ALA A 466 -2.90 -32.20 -10.47
N SER A 467 -3.56 -31.33 -9.70
CA SER A 467 -3.31 -31.15 -8.28
C SER A 467 -3.71 -32.40 -7.45
N LEU A 468 -4.84 -33.02 -7.77
CA LEU A 468 -5.30 -34.23 -7.09
C LEU A 468 -4.37 -35.43 -7.35
N ASN A 469 -3.78 -35.49 -8.56
CA ASN A 469 -2.84 -36.54 -8.92
C ASN A 469 -1.44 -36.33 -8.29
N ASP A 470 -1.15 -35.14 -7.80
CA ASP A 470 0.13 -34.80 -7.18
C ASP A 470 -0.07 -33.89 -5.94
N ILE A 471 -0.70 -34.46 -4.91
CA ILE A 471 -0.94 -33.79 -3.62
C ILE A 471 0.37 -33.32 -2.98
N ALA A 472 1.42 -34.14 -3.02
CA ALA A 472 2.72 -33.80 -2.47
C ALA A 472 3.36 -32.61 -3.21
N GLY A 473 3.18 -32.52 -4.53
CA GLY A 473 3.66 -31.40 -5.33
C GLY A 473 2.94 -30.08 -5.06
N CYS A 474 1.72 -30.13 -4.48
CA CYS A 474 0.97 -28.92 -4.15
C CYS A 474 1.59 -28.13 -2.99
N ARG A 475 2.37 -28.76 -2.11
CA ARG A 475 2.96 -28.18 -0.91
C ARG A 475 4.47 -28.16 -0.93
N ALA A 476 5.07 -27.26 -0.14
CA ALA A 476 6.51 -27.20 0.07
C ALA A 476 6.79 -26.62 1.48
N GLY A 477 7.87 -27.07 2.10
CA GLY A 477 8.32 -26.61 3.41
C GLY A 477 9.64 -25.86 3.32
N TYR A 478 9.72 -24.68 3.94
CA TYR A 478 10.94 -23.91 4.06
C TYR A 478 11.34 -23.71 5.52
N PHE A 479 12.48 -24.32 5.92
CA PHE A 479 12.97 -24.29 7.28
C PHE A 479 14.46 -23.99 7.34
N ALA A 480 14.88 -23.18 8.31
CA ALA A 480 16.29 -22.71 8.38
C ALA A 480 17.33 -23.80 8.57
N LYS A 481 16.93 -24.94 9.12
CA LYS A 481 17.82 -26.09 9.32
C LYS A 481 18.02 -26.94 8.05
N ASP A 482 17.18 -26.73 7.04
CA ASP A 482 17.25 -27.46 5.76
C ASP A 482 18.42 -27.01 4.86
N ASN A 483 19.21 -26.04 5.30
CA ASN A 483 20.40 -25.56 4.58
C ASN A 483 21.65 -26.42 4.82
N SER A 484 21.50 -27.66 5.26
CA SER A 484 22.63 -28.61 5.34
C SER A 484 22.88 -29.24 3.96
N ASP A 485 24.15 -29.35 3.55
CA ASP A 485 24.58 -29.88 2.24
C ASP A 485 24.23 -31.38 1.99
N SER A 486 23.43 -31.99 2.87
CA SER A 486 23.22 -33.44 2.88
C SER A 486 21.88 -33.90 2.26
N ASP A 487 20.98 -32.97 1.87
CA ASP A 487 19.68 -33.33 1.34
C ASP A 487 19.34 -32.49 0.10
N GLU A 488 19.65 -33.02 -1.08
CA GLU A 488 19.47 -32.32 -2.37
C GLU A 488 18.00 -31.95 -2.64
N ALA A 489 17.06 -32.79 -2.25
CA ALA A 489 15.63 -32.54 -2.49
C ALA A 489 15.12 -31.36 -1.64
N ILE A 490 15.59 -31.26 -0.39
CA ILE A 490 15.25 -30.12 0.50
C ILE A 490 15.91 -28.83 -0.02
N ALA A 491 17.15 -28.93 -0.52
CA ALA A 491 17.83 -27.78 -1.09
C ALA A 491 17.13 -27.26 -2.35
N GLU A 492 16.63 -28.13 -3.22
CA GLU A 492 15.84 -27.76 -4.40
C GLU A 492 14.51 -27.10 -4.01
N GLU A 493 13.81 -27.61 -3.00
CA GLU A 493 12.56 -27.04 -2.50
C GLU A 493 12.76 -25.62 -1.95
N VAL A 494 13.83 -25.44 -1.19
CA VAL A 494 14.23 -24.13 -0.65
C VAL A 494 14.60 -23.15 -1.77
N ASP A 495 15.34 -23.62 -2.76
CA ASP A 495 15.78 -22.80 -3.90
C ASP A 495 14.58 -22.36 -4.76
N ASP A 496 13.62 -23.25 -5.00
CA ASP A 496 12.37 -22.93 -5.70
C ASP A 496 11.55 -21.84 -4.99
N ILE A 497 11.47 -21.91 -3.66
CA ILE A 497 10.70 -20.93 -2.87
C ILE A 497 11.39 -19.56 -2.84
N LEU A 498 12.70 -19.54 -2.63
CA LEU A 498 13.45 -18.30 -2.42
C LEU A 498 13.88 -17.62 -3.71
N ARG A 499 14.42 -18.38 -4.66
CA ARG A 499 15.11 -17.84 -5.84
C ARG A 499 14.25 -17.86 -7.08
N ASN A 500 13.38 -18.87 -7.24
CA ASN A 500 12.56 -19.06 -8.43
C ASN A 500 11.14 -18.49 -8.25
N LYS A 501 11.02 -17.22 -7.82
CA LYS A 501 9.71 -16.56 -7.68
C LYS A 501 8.87 -16.65 -8.96
N LYS A 502 9.50 -16.48 -10.12
CA LYS A 502 8.83 -16.56 -11.43
C LYS A 502 8.23 -17.94 -11.67
N LYS A 503 8.99 -19.00 -11.38
CA LYS A 503 8.53 -20.39 -11.52
C LYS A 503 7.36 -20.69 -10.58
N LEU A 504 7.41 -20.18 -9.35
CA LEU A 504 6.33 -20.38 -8.38
C LEU A 504 5.02 -19.69 -8.82
N LEU A 505 5.09 -18.54 -9.50
CA LEU A 505 3.94 -17.79 -10.00
C LEU A 505 3.41 -18.30 -11.34
N SER A 506 4.15 -19.14 -12.06
CA SER A 506 3.71 -19.70 -13.33
C SER A 506 2.74 -20.87 -13.11
N PHE A 507 1.65 -20.92 -13.89
CA PHE A 507 0.72 -22.06 -13.91
C PHE A 507 1.29 -23.30 -14.58
N LYS A 508 2.16 -23.13 -15.59
CA LYS A 508 2.78 -24.22 -16.34
C LYS A 508 4.31 -24.04 -16.35
N ASN A 509 5.03 -25.15 -16.31
CA ASN A 509 6.46 -25.13 -16.49
C ASN A 509 6.84 -25.03 -17.98
N GLU A 510 8.14 -24.92 -18.28
CA GLU A 510 8.68 -24.82 -19.65
C GLU A 510 8.28 -25.99 -20.58
N LYS A 511 7.90 -27.13 -20.01
CA LYS A 511 7.42 -28.34 -20.73
C LYS A 511 5.88 -28.35 -20.87
N GLY A 512 5.18 -27.29 -20.50
CA GLY A 512 3.72 -27.21 -20.55
C GLY A 512 2.96 -27.99 -19.48
N LYS A 513 3.67 -28.65 -18.53
CA LYS A 513 3.05 -29.38 -17.43
C LYS A 513 2.59 -28.41 -16.34
N TRP A 514 1.43 -28.68 -15.72
CA TRP A 514 0.90 -27.88 -14.63
C TRP A 514 1.88 -27.80 -13.45
N ASN A 515 2.11 -26.60 -12.94
CA ASN A 515 2.84 -26.35 -11.71
C ASN A 515 1.81 -26.19 -10.58
N VAL A 516 1.59 -27.28 -9.86
CA VAL A 516 0.55 -27.38 -8.83
C VAL A 516 0.96 -26.80 -7.49
N ARG A 517 2.23 -26.43 -7.30
CA ARG A 517 2.77 -25.91 -6.04
C ARG A 517 2.15 -24.55 -5.70
N ARG A 518 1.50 -24.47 -4.52
CA ARG A 518 0.86 -23.23 -4.04
C ARG A 518 0.69 -23.11 -2.53
N PHE A 519 0.98 -24.16 -1.76
CA PHE A 519 0.93 -24.17 -0.30
C PHE A 519 2.33 -24.22 0.29
N LEU A 520 2.72 -23.20 1.06
CA LEU A 520 4.06 -23.03 1.59
C LEU A 520 4.03 -23.08 3.11
N PHE A 521 4.93 -23.86 3.71
CA PHE A 521 5.07 -24.01 5.16
C PHE A 521 6.39 -23.41 5.63
N SER A 522 6.37 -22.66 6.73
CA SER A 522 7.57 -22.06 7.29
C SER A 522 7.49 -21.94 8.80
N LYS A 523 8.61 -22.12 9.50
CA LYS A 523 8.69 -21.88 10.95
C LYS A 523 9.06 -20.41 11.23
N TRP A 524 10.29 -19.99 10.90
CA TRP A 524 10.80 -18.66 11.24
C TRP A 524 11.38 -17.92 10.03
N THR A 525 11.77 -18.64 9.01
CA THR A 525 12.70 -18.21 7.96
C THR A 525 12.07 -17.33 6.91
N LEU A 526 10.79 -17.49 6.60
CA LEU A 526 10.08 -16.60 5.71
C LEU A 526 9.60 -15.30 6.40
N LYS A 527 10.01 -15.04 7.66
CA LYS A 527 9.68 -13.79 8.36
C LYS A 527 10.29 -12.56 7.72
N GLU A 528 11.44 -12.67 7.06
CA GLU A 528 12.18 -11.54 6.52
C GLU A 528 12.76 -11.88 5.14
N GLY A 529 12.65 -10.92 4.20
CA GLY A 529 13.29 -11.01 2.88
C GLY A 529 12.57 -11.81 1.81
N TRP A 530 11.56 -12.63 2.13
CA TRP A 530 10.72 -13.27 1.12
C TRP A 530 9.48 -12.41 0.83
N ASP A 531 9.21 -12.15 -0.44
CA ASP A 531 8.24 -11.16 -0.88
C ASP A 531 7.51 -11.62 -2.14
N ASN A 532 6.59 -12.56 -2.02
CA ASN A 532 5.77 -12.98 -3.15
C ASN A 532 4.45 -12.20 -3.20
N PRO A 533 4.13 -11.49 -4.32
CA PRO A 533 2.91 -10.67 -4.42
C PRO A 533 1.63 -11.49 -4.41
N ASN A 534 1.68 -12.77 -4.79
CA ASN A 534 0.48 -13.59 -4.97
C ASN A 534 0.11 -14.42 -3.74
N VAL A 535 0.61 -14.05 -2.55
CA VAL A 535 0.11 -14.61 -1.30
C VAL A 535 -1.26 -14.01 -1.00
N PHE A 536 -2.29 -14.86 -0.92
CA PHE A 536 -3.68 -14.49 -0.65
C PHE A 536 -4.23 -15.12 0.62
N THR A 537 -3.53 -16.11 1.17
CA THR A 537 -3.91 -16.74 2.43
C THR A 537 -2.67 -16.88 3.31
N ILE A 538 -2.76 -16.41 4.53
CA ILE A 538 -1.78 -16.66 5.58
C ILE A 538 -2.51 -17.35 6.74
N ALA A 539 -2.08 -18.56 7.08
CA ALA A 539 -2.57 -19.31 8.23
C ALA A 539 -1.49 -19.38 9.30
N LYS A 540 -1.80 -18.88 10.48
CA LYS A 540 -0.88 -18.81 11.59
C LYS A 540 -1.26 -19.86 12.63
N LEU A 541 -0.66 -21.04 12.48
CA LEU A 541 -0.93 -22.20 13.37
C LEU A 541 -0.16 -22.12 14.70
N ARG A 542 0.42 -20.94 14.99
CA ARG A 542 1.16 -20.66 16.23
C ARG A 542 0.85 -19.26 16.73
N SER A 543 1.00 -18.99 18.01
CA SER A 543 0.94 -17.62 18.52
C SER A 543 2.29 -16.92 18.36
N SER A 544 2.30 -15.63 18.07
CA SER A 544 3.51 -14.81 18.03
C SER A 544 3.52 -13.79 19.17
N GLY A 545 4.72 -13.55 19.74
CA GLY A 545 4.86 -12.77 20.97
C GLY A 545 4.69 -11.26 20.81
N SER A 546 5.13 -10.62 19.70
CA SER A 546 5.14 -9.14 19.57
C SER A 546 4.23 -8.62 18.47
N GLU A 547 3.59 -7.47 18.70
CA GLU A 547 2.71 -6.81 17.69
C GLU A 547 3.46 -6.42 16.43
N THR A 548 4.69 -5.93 16.55
CA THR A 548 5.56 -5.62 15.41
C THR A 548 5.83 -6.84 14.54
N SER A 549 6.00 -8.03 15.16
CA SER A 549 6.17 -9.28 14.43
C SER A 549 4.91 -9.65 13.64
N LYS A 550 3.73 -9.41 14.20
CA LYS A 550 2.43 -9.69 13.56
C LYS A 550 2.20 -8.84 12.32
N LEU A 551 2.48 -7.54 12.41
CA LEU A 551 2.38 -6.64 11.26
C LEU A 551 3.34 -7.00 10.15
N GLN A 552 4.57 -7.39 10.47
CA GLN A 552 5.55 -7.85 9.49
C GLN A 552 5.12 -9.15 8.79
N GLU A 553 4.48 -10.07 9.52
CA GLU A 553 3.93 -11.32 8.95
C GLU A 553 2.78 -11.02 7.99
N VAL A 554 1.81 -10.16 8.38
CA VAL A 554 0.70 -9.72 7.52
C VAL A 554 1.24 -8.95 6.31
N GLY A 555 2.19 -8.05 6.51
CA GLY A 555 2.80 -7.22 5.46
C GLY A 555 3.32 -8.00 4.25
N ARG A 556 3.66 -9.29 4.42
CA ARG A 556 4.09 -10.16 3.31
C ARG A 556 2.97 -10.50 2.35
N GLY A 557 1.75 -10.62 2.83
CA GLY A 557 0.57 -10.88 2.01
C GLY A 557 -0.08 -9.62 1.45
N LEU A 558 0.32 -8.43 1.88
CA LEU A 558 -0.35 -7.19 1.50
C LEU A 558 -0.01 -6.69 0.09
N ARG A 559 1.05 -7.15 -0.53
CA ARG A 559 1.44 -6.71 -1.88
C ARG A 559 0.35 -6.98 -2.89
N LEU A 560 0.09 -6.01 -3.77
CA LEU A 560 -0.83 -6.22 -4.89
C LEU A 560 -0.32 -7.34 -5.80
N PRO A 561 -1.22 -8.21 -6.29
CA PRO A 561 -0.83 -9.37 -7.05
C PRO A 561 -0.38 -9.03 -8.47
N VAL A 562 0.33 -9.98 -9.07
CA VAL A 562 0.64 -9.99 -10.50
C VAL A 562 -0.12 -11.11 -11.20
N ASP A 563 -0.54 -10.85 -12.43
CA ASP A 563 -1.21 -11.83 -13.29
C ASP A 563 -0.20 -12.82 -13.90
N GLU A 564 -0.70 -13.74 -14.73
CA GLU A 564 0.11 -14.75 -15.42
C GLU A 564 1.13 -14.15 -16.40
N TYR A 565 0.97 -12.89 -16.81
CA TYR A 565 1.91 -12.15 -17.66
C TYR A 565 2.89 -11.31 -16.86
N GLY A 566 2.72 -11.23 -15.54
CA GLY A 566 3.55 -10.44 -14.64
C GLY A 566 3.09 -9.01 -14.44
N ASN A 567 1.93 -8.61 -14.98
CA ASN A 567 1.38 -7.29 -14.80
C ASN A 567 0.81 -7.13 -13.39
N ARG A 568 1.13 -6.03 -12.73
CA ARG A 568 0.52 -5.66 -11.46
C ARG A 568 -0.94 -5.30 -11.67
N THR A 569 -1.83 -5.89 -10.92
CA THR A 569 -3.26 -5.67 -11.04
C THR A 569 -3.71 -4.68 -9.97
N THR A 570 -4.19 -3.49 -10.39
CA THR A 570 -4.68 -2.41 -9.51
C THR A 570 -6.18 -2.16 -9.63
N SER A 571 -6.84 -2.83 -10.59
CA SER A 571 -8.22 -2.55 -10.98
C SER A 571 -9.29 -3.13 -10.06
N GLN A 572 -8.91 -3.86 -9.03
CA GLN A 572 -9.83 -4.57 -8.13
C GLN A 572 -9.33 -4.53 -6.70
N ASP A 573 -10.26 -4.51 -5.74
CA ASP A 573 -9.95 -4.68 -4.32
C ASP A 573 -9.60 -6.14 -4.04
N PHE A 574 -8.33 -6.39 -3.75
CA PHE A 574 -7.85 -7.69 -3.33
C PHE A 574 -7.80 -7.78 -1.81
N MET A 575 -8.13 -8.96 -1.28
CA MET A 575 -8.11 -9.23 0.15
C MET A 575 -7.12 -10.35 0.45
N LEU A 576 -6.36 -10.18 1.53
CA LEU A 576 -5.56 -11.22 2.15
C LEU A 576 -6.42 -11.96 3.20
N ASN A 577 -6.62 -13.25 3.06
CA ASN A 577 -7.21 -14.09 4.11
C ASN A 577 -6.16 -14.33 5.20
N TYR A 578 -6.40 -13.78 6.38
CA TYR A 578 -5.49 -13.91 7.52
C TYR A 578 -6.16 -14.73 8.61
N ILE A 579 -5.77 -16.01 8.72
CA ILE A 579 -6.33 -16.96 9.65
C ILE A 579 -5.40 -17.06 10.85
N VAL A 580 -5.94 -16.72 12.01
CA VAL A 580 -5.17 -16.57 13.25
C VAL A 580 -5.74 -17.44 14.37
N ASP A 581 -4.91 -17.65 15.37
CA ASP A 581 -5.30 -18.27 16.61
C ASP A 581 -6.34 -17.40 17.34
N PHE A 582 -7.25 -18.07 18.09
CA PHE A 582 -8.28 -17.38 18.87
C PHE A 582 -7.72 -16.36 19.87
N THR A 583 -6.52 -16.60 20.43
CA THR A 583 -5.85 -15.64 21.32
C THR A 583 -5.47 -14.32 20.62
N GLU A 584 -5.50 -14.31 19.30
CA GLU A 584 -5.23 -13.13 18.48
C GLU A 584 -6.51 -12.51 17.89
N LYS A 585 -7.70 -12.86 18.43
CA LYS A 585 -9.00 -12.39 17.93
C LYS A 585 -9.11 -10.88 17.78
N ASP A 586 -8.49 -10.11 18.68
CA ASP A 586 -8.52 -8.65 18.67
C ASP A 586 -7.48 -8.03 17.70
N PHE A 587 -6.82 -8.86 16.89
CA PHE A 587 -5.78 -8.40 15.96
C PHE A 587 -6.32 -7.37 14.95
N ALA A 588 -7.52 -7.58 14.39
CA ALA A 588 -8.10 -6.63 13.45
C ALA A 588 -8.32 -5.25 14.10
N ASP A 589 -8.86 -5.24 15.32
CA ASP A 589 -9.08 -4.00 16.07
C ASP A 589 -7.77 -3.32 16.44
N ARG A 590 -6.72 -4.10 16.75
CA ARG A 590 -5.39 -3.56 17.01
C ARG A 590 -4.73 -3.04 15.74
N LEU A 591 -4.84 -3.77 14.63
CA LEU A 591 -4.35 -3.33 13.34
C LEU A 591 -4.99 -2.00 12.91
N VAL A 592 -6.31 -1.90 13.04
CA VAL A 592 -7.04 -0.65 12.76
C VAL A 592 -6.61 0.47 13.71
N ARG A 593 -6.47 0.18 15.02
CA ARG A 593 -5.99 1.18 15.99
C ARG A 593 -4.56 1.63 15.73
N GLU A 594 -3.66 0.74 15.33
CA GLU A 594 -2.28 1.10 15.01
C GLU A 594 -2.21 1.93 13.73
N ILE A 595 -2.94 1.54 12.69
CA ILE A 595 -3.06 2.29 11.46
C ILE A 595 -3.69 3.66 11.73
N ASN A 596 -4.79 3.73 12.49
CA ASN A 596 -5.42 4.99 12.89
C ASN A 596 -4.56 5.77 13.90
N GLY A 597 -3.76 5.10 14.73
CA GLY A 597 -2.79 5.72 15.63
C GLY A 597 -1.70 6.49 14.87
N ASP A 598 -1.27 6.01 13.71
CA ASP A 598 -0.39 6.75 12.81
C ASP A 598 -1.10 7.96 12.18
N VAL A 599 -2.40 7.86 11.89
CA VAL A 599 -3.22 8.99 11.44
C VAL A 599 -3.43 9.98 12.58
N ALA A 600 -3.76 9.50 13.77
CA ALA A 600 -3.88 10.34 14.96
C ALA A 600 -2.56 11.05 15.30
N LYS A 601 -1.41 10.43 15.02
CA LYS A 601 -0.10 11.09 15.15
C LYS A 601 0.20 12.08 14.02
N LYS A 602 -0.37 11.93 12.83
CA LYS A 602 -0.40 12.99 11.78
C LYS A 602 -1.18 14.21 12.27
N THR A 603 -2.17 13.99 13.14
CA THR A 603 -3.04 15.01 13.71
C THR A 603 -2.73 15.35 15.17
N VAL A 604 -1.82 14.64 15.85
CA VAL A 604 -1.53 14.77 17.29
C VAL A 604 -0.13 15.28 17.58
N GLU A 605 0.15 16.47 17.25
CA GLU A 605 0.19 17.53 18.24
C GLU A 605 -1.14 18.31 18.13
N HIS A 606 -2.20 17.69 18.62
CA HIS A 606 -3.58 18.21 18.65
C HIS A 606 -4.24 18.39 17.28
N ILE A 607 -5.40 17.77 17.06
CA ILE A 607 -6.26 18.12 15.92
C ILE A 607 -6.65 19.59 16.10
N ILE A 608 -6.01 20.45 15.35
CA ILE A 608 -6.29 21.88 15.35
C ILE A 608 -7.37 22.11 14.29
N LEU A 609 -8.53 22.52 14.74
CA LEU A 609 -9.63 22.90 13.84
C LEU A 609 -9.32 24.30 13.29
N ASN A 610 -9.28 24.44 11.97
CA ASN A 610 -9.09 25.74 11.36
C ASN A 610 -10.44 26.50 11.23
N GLY A 611 -10.35 27.83 11.09
CA GLY A 611 -11.51 28.69 11.02
C GLY A 611 -12.43 28.39 9.83
N ASP A 612 -11.87 28.03 8.67
CA ASP A 612 -12.61 27.74 7.44
C ASP A 612 -13.39 26.43 7.55
N GLU A 613 -12.81 25.40 8.20
CA GLU A 613 -13.49 24.14 8.50
C GLU A 613 -14.65 24.34 9.48
N LEU A 614 -14.44 25.16 10.51
CA LEU A 614 -15.49 25.49 11.47
C LEU A 614 -16.64 26.26 10.80
N ASP A 615 -16.34 27.21 9.92
CA ASP A 615 -17.35 27.92 9.15
C ASP A 615 -18.11 26.99 8.21
N ARG A 616 -17.41 26.08 7.54
CA ARG A 616 -18.00 25.07 6.66
C ARG A 616 -18.97 24.17 7.42
N VAL A 617 -18.52 23.62 8.54
CA VAL A 617 -19.33 22.70 9.35
C VAL A 617 -20.48 23.41 10.05
N ALA A 618 -20.29 24.65 10.52
CA ALA A 618 -21.37 25.48 11.08
C ALA A 618 -22.48 25.72 10.05
N ASN A 619 -22.11 26.11 8.82
CA ASN A 619 -23.04 26.28 7.71
C ASN A 619 -23.80 24.99 7.35
N GLN A 620 -23.09 23.86 7.32
CA GLN A 620 -23.69 22.52 7.04
C GLN A 620 -24.70 22.11 8.11
N ARG A 621 -24.50 22.52 9.36
CA ARG A 621 -25.39 22.25 10.49
C ARG A 621 -26.48 23.32 10.68
N GLY A 622 -26.51 24.33 9.84
CA GLY A 622 -27.50 25.42 9.93
C GLY A 622 -27.27 26.34 11.13
N LEU A 623 -26.02 26.44 11.61
CA LEU A 623 -25.65 27.38 12.68
C LEU A 623 -25.24 28.71 12.07
N ASP A 624 -25.63 29.83 12.74
CA ASP A 624 -25.42 31.17 12.21
C ASP A 624 -23.96 31.57 12.00
N ASN A 625 -23.04 30.96 12.79
CA ASN A 625 -21.61 31.20 12.67
C ASN A 625 -20.78 30.12 13.38
N ARG A 626 -19.47 30.09 13.08
CA ARG A 626 -18.49 29.15 13.71
C ARG A 626 -18.43 29.24 15.22
N MET A 627 -18.78 30.41 15.82
CA MET A 627 -18.69 30.57 17.26
C MET A 627 -19.78 29.76 17.99
N MET A 628 -20.96 29.60 17.39
CA MET A 628 -21.99 28.70 17.93
C MET A 628 -21.55 27.24 17.90
N LEU A 629 -20.95 26.80 16.80
CA LEU A 629 -20.39 25.46 16.71
C LEU A 629 -19.25 25.23 17.72
N LEU A 630 -18.39 26.22 17.90
CA LEU A 630 -17.29 26.13 18.86
C LEU A 630 -17.83 26.04 20.30
N MET A 631 -18.83 26.82 20.64
CA MET A 631 -19.48 26.74 21.97
C MET A 631 -20.13 25.38 22.21
N GLU A 632 -20.75 24.79 21.21
CA GLU A 632 -21.33 23.44 21.28
C GLU A 632 -20.22 22.39 21.49
N LEU A 633 -19.11 22.45 20.75
CA LEU A 633 -17.99 21.56 20.88
C LEU A 633 -17.31 21.67 22.26
N MET A 634 -17.18 22.88 22.79
CA MET A 634 -16.63 23.13 24.14
C MET A 634 -17.58 22.65 25.24
N GLN A 635 -18.88 22.88 25.11
CA GLN A 635 -19.89 22.40 26.10
C GLN A 635 -19.89 20.87 26.18
N LYS A 636 -19.69 20.19 25.06
CA LYS A 636 -19.58 18.72 25.00
C LYS A 636 -18.22 18.21 25.49
N GLY A 637 -17.29 19.09 25.84
CA GLY A 637 -15.95 18.73 26.27
C GLY A 637 -15.14 18.00 25.20
N LEU A 638 -15.37 18.28 23.92
CA LEU A 638 -14.73 17.65 22.78
C LEU A 638 -13.51 18.42 22.29
N VAL A 639 -13.47 19.72 22.57
CA VAL A 639 -12.37 20.60 22.18
C VAL A 639 -11.94 21.49 23.34
N THR A 640 -10.69 21.93 23.27
CA THR A 640 -10.11 22.92 24.19
C THR A 640 -9.40 24.02 23.40
N MET A 641 -9.13 25.15 24.04
CA MET A 641 -8.35 26.24 23.41
C MET A 641 -6.94 26.28 23.98
N ASP A 642 -5.94 26.36 23.08
CA ASP A 642 -4.55 26.66 23.45
C ASP A 642 -4.09 27.87 22.63
N GLY A 643 -4.10 29.03 23.30
CA GLY A 643 -3.91 30.32 22.63
C GLY A 643 -5.01 30.59 21.60
N ALA A 644 -4.66 30.78 20.34
CA ALA A 644 -5.60 30.96 19.23
C ALA A 644 -6.03 29.64 18.57
N ASN A 645 -5.46 28.51 18.96
CA ASN A 645 -5.74 27.20 18.36
C ASN A 645 -6.91 26.51 19.08
N ILE A 646 -7.83 25.95 18.32
CA ILE A 646 -8.94 25.12 18.80
C ILE A 646 -8.52 23.66 18.62
N ILE A 647 -8.37 22.95 19.71
CA ILE A 647 -7.76 21.63 19.75
C ILE A 647 -8.79 20.59 20.16
N VAL A 648 -8.94 19.52 19.39
CA VAL A 648 -9.74 18.35 19.80
C VAL A 648 -9.02 17.61 20.92
N ILE A 649 -9.71 17.29 22.00
CA ILE A 649 -9.16 16.61 23.17
C ILE A 649 -8.79 15.16 22.78
N ASP A 650 -7.54 14.74 23.03
CA ASP A 650 -6.98 13.49 22.51
C ASP A 650 -7.79 12.23 22.84
N ASP A 651 -8.28 12.11 24.07
CA ASP A 651 -9.10 10.98 24.50
C ASP A 651 -10.56 11.04 24.00
N LYS A 652 -10.96 12.18 23.42
CA LYS A 652 -12.28 12.44 22.84
C LYS A 652 -12.33 12.42 21.30
N VAL A 653 -11.23 12.14 20.64
CA VAL A 653 -11.14 12.15 19.16
C VAL A 653 -12.15 11.22 18.49
N MET A 654 -12.37 10.02 19.04
CA MET A 654 -13.35 9.08 18.48
C MET A 654 -14.79 9.56 18.71
N GLU A 655 -15.06 10.14 19.85
CA GLU A 655 -16.35 10.74 20.17
C GLU A 655 -16.61 11.95 19.27
N PHE A 656 -15.60 12.79 19.06
CA PHE A 656 -15.65 13.93 18.15
C PHE A 656 -15.97 13.49 16.72
N LYS A 657 -15.26 12.48 16.19
CA LYS A 657 -15.50 11.94 14.84
C LYS A 657 -16.91 11.38 14.67
N ASN A 658 -17.42 10.70 15.67
CA ASN A 658 -18.77 10.13 15.62
C ASN A 658 -19.87 11.21 15.67
N GLN A 659 -19.67 12.28 16.45
CA GLN A 659 -20.67 13.35 16.60
C GLN A 659 -20.55 14.41 15.52
N TYR A 660 -19.36 14.60 14.94
CA TYR A 660 -19.07 15.66 13.96
C TYR A 660 -18.30 15.07 12.74
N PRO A 661 -18.93 14.13 12.02
CA PRO A 661 -18.31 13.50 10.85
C PRO A 661 -18.02 14.48 9.71
N GLU A 662 -18.66 15.65 9.73
CA GLU A 662 -18.50 16.71 8.73
C GLU A 662 -17.09 17.31 8.70
N PHE A 663 -16.29 17.13 9.74
CA PHE A 663 -14.89 17.54 9.74
C PHE A 663 -13.97 16.66 8.90
N GLU A 664 -14.48 15.57 8.28
CA GLU A 664 -13.78 14.72 7.29
C GLU A 664 -12.37 14.34 7.72
N LEU A 665 -12.17 14.11 9.02
CA LEU A 665 -10.87 13.66 9.51
C LEU A 665 -10.52 12.34 8.86
N ASP A 666 -9.35 12.25 8.23
CA ASP A 666 -8.87 11.07 7.51
C ASP A 666 -9.13 9.79 8.32
N THR A 667 -10.02 8.96 7.85
CA THR A 667 -10.36 7.69 8.46
C THR A 667 -9.94 6.56 7.56
N LEU A 668 -9.45 5.47 8.18
CA LEU A 668 -9.22 4.24 7.47
C LEU A 668 -10.50 3.79 6.76
N ASN A 669 -10.39 3.38 5.51
CA ASN A 669 -11.47 2.69 4.83
C ASN A 669 -11.68 1.33 5.52
N LEU A 670 -12.66 1.25 6.42
CA LEU A 670 -12.95 0.06 7.24
C LEU A 670 -13.26 -1.19 6.40
N ASN A 671 -13.63 -1.02 5.13
CA ASN A 671 -13.83 -2.14 4.21
C ASN A 671 -12.52 -2.83 3.80
N ARG A 672 -11.36 -2.24 4.08
CA ARG A 672 -10.03 -2.79 3.78
C ARG A 672 -9.49 -3.68 4.90
N VAL A 673 -10.03 -3.59 6.11
CA VAL A 673 -9.73 -4.49 7.23
C VAL A 673 -11.04 -5.06 7.76
N ILE A 674 -11.26 -6.36 7.56
CA ILE A 674 -12.50 -7.05 7.89
C ILE A 674 -12.21 -8.14 8.93
N ASP A 675 -12.99 -8.19 9.99
CA ASP A 675 -13.06 -9.36 10.89
C ASP A 675 -14.28 -10.22 10.51
N ARG A 676 -14.05 -11.38 9.91
CA ARG A 676 -15.11 -12.29 9.48
C ARG A 676 -15.88 -12.95 10.64
N ASN A 677 -15.29 -12.96 11.83
CA ASN A 677 -15.95 -13.47 13.03
C ASN A 677 -16.77 -12.40 13.76
N ALA A 678 -16.50 -11.13 13.50
CA ALA A 678 -17.30 -10.07 14.07
C ALA A 678 -18.73 -10.19 13.51
N THR A 679 -19.71 -10.37 14.37
CA THR A 679 -21.15 -10.37 14.05
C THR A 679 -21.61 -8.97 13.63
N ASN A 680 -20.80 -8.25 12.90
CA ASN A 680 -21.13 -6.93 12.39
C ASN A 680 -21.86 -7.06 11.05
N ASN A 681 -23.16 -7.30 11.11
CA ASN A 681 -24.10 -7.06 10.01
C ASN A 681 -24.01 -5.65 9.41
N ARG A 682 -23.15 -4.78 9.95
CA ARG A 682 -22.97 -3.36 9.54
C ARG A 682 -22.05 -3.14 8.34
N LEU A 683 -21.25 -4.16 7.96
CA LEU A 683 -20.35 -4.04 6.80
C LEU A 683 -20.97 -4.56 5.50
N MET A 684 -22.08 -5.25 5.58
CA MET A 684 -22.83 -5.76 4.44
C MET A 684 -24.24 -5.16 4.46
N VAL A 685 -24.68 -4.77 3.28
CA VAL A 685 -26.02 -4.24 3.05
C VAL A 685 -26.80 -5.29 2.29
N LYS A 686 -27.92 -5.74 2.83
CA LYS A 686 -28.79 -6.73 2.18
C LYS A 686 -29.42 -6.12 0.94
N ILE A 687 -29.50 -6.91 -0.13
CA ILE A 687 -30.24 -6.54 -1.33
C ILE A 687 -31.65 -7.13 -1.20
N ARG A 688 -32.66 -6.27 -1.29
CA ARG A 688 -34.06 -6.69 -1.29
C ARG A 688 -34.39 -7.30 -2.65
N LYS A 689 -34.41 -8.63 -2.75
CA LYS A 689 -34.55 -9.37 -4.01
C LYS A 689 -35.82 -9.02 -4.77
N GLU A 690 -36.94 -8.79 -4.07
CA GLU A 690 -38.20 -8.39 -4.71
C GLU A 690 -38.10 -7.00 -5.36
N ASN A 691 -37.38 -6.08 -4.75
CA ASN A 691 -37.12 -4.76 -5.33
C ASN A 691 -36.11 -4.86 -6.47
N TYR A 692 -35.10 -5.74 -6.37
CA TYR A 692 -34.15 -5.97 -7.45
C TYR A 692 -34.86 -6.49 -8.72
N LYS A 693 -35.82 -7.40 -8.61
CA LYS A 693 -36.59 -7.88 -9.77
C LYS A 693 -37.26 -6.75 -10.55
N LYS A 694 -37.71 -5.69 -9.87
CA LYS A 694 -38.33 -4.53 -10.50
C LYS A 694 -37.35 -3.67 -11.30
N ILE A 695 -36.05 -3.61 -10.86
CA ILE A 695 -34.99 -2.82 -11.48
C ILE A 695 -34.04 -3.63 -12.36
N GLU A 696 -34.21 -4.92 -12.42
CA GLU A 696 -33.30 -5.88 -13.07
C GLU A 696 -33.04 -5.56 -14.54
N SER A 697 -34.09 -5.19 -15.27
CA SER A 697 -34.01 -4.84 -16.71
C SER A 697 -33.11 -3.61 -16.90
N LEU A 698 -33.32 -2.56 -16.11
CA LEU A 698 -32.48 -1.36 -16.14
C LEU A 698 -31.04 -1.70 -15.79
N TRP A 699 -30.83 -2.46 -14.70
CA TRP A 699 -29.50 -2.83 -14.23
C TRP A 699 -28.70 -3.61 -15.28
N LYS A 700 -29.34 -4.56 -15.95
CA LYS A 700 -28.71 -5.35 -17.03
C LYS A 700 -28.23 -4.50 -18.20
N GLU A 701 -28.99 -3.47 -18.55
CA GLU A 701 -28.65 -2.63 -19.69
C GLU A 701 -27.58 -1.59 -19.37
N ILE A 702 -27.64 -0.93 -18.22
CA ILE A 702 -26.66 0.10 -17.82
C ILE A 702 -25.28 -0.50 -17.44
N ASN A 703 -25.20 -1.80 -17.16
CA ASN A 703 -23.94 -2.50 -16.88
C ASN A 703 -23.26 -3.10 -18.13
N LYS A 704 -23.84 -2.94 -19.31
CA LYS A 704 -23.17 -3.37 -20.54
C LYS A 704 -21.97 -2.48 -20.83
N LYS A 705 -20.93 -3.07 -21.41
CA LYS A 705 -19.73 -2.31 -21.76
C LYS A 705 -20.01 -1.51 -23.04
N TYR A 706 -19.75 -0.23 -22.96
CA TYR A 706 -19.78 0.69 -24.09
C TYR A 706 -18.38 1.25 -24.34
N LEU A 707 -18.10 1.50 -25.62
CA LEU A 707 -16.90 2.19 -26.08
C LEU A 707 -17.30 3.59 -26.54
N MET A 708 -16.52 4.58 -26.17
CA MET A 708 -16.67 5.96 -26.60
C MET A 708 -15.99 6.15 -27.96
N PHE A 709 -16.67 6.80 -28.86
CA PHE A 709 -16.19 7.17 -30.19
C PHE A 709 -16.38 8.65 -30.40
N TYR A 710 -15.49 9.22 -31.17
CA TYR A 710 -15.65 10.60 -31.60
C TYR A 710 -16.31 10.62 -33.00
N GLN A 711 -17.20 11.56 -33.20
CA GLN A 711 -17.96 11.71 -34.48
C GLN A 711 -17.20 12.49 -35.54
N LYS A 712 -16.06 13.13 -35.17
CA LYS A 712 -15.19 13.88 -36.06
C LYS A 712 -13.83 13.18 -36.20
N ASP A 713 -13.12 13.52 -37.27
CA ASP A 713 -11.72 13.14 -37.46
C ASP A 713 -10.83 13.93 -36.48
N ILE A 714 -10.56 13.26 -35.36
CA ILE A 714 -9.83 13.88 -34.24
C ILE A 714 -8.44 14.30 -34.65
N ASP A 715 -7.75 13.49 -35.43
CA ASP A 715 -6.37 13.78 -35.82
C ASP A 715 -6.27 15.12 -36.56
N LYS A 716 -7.23 15.39 -37.46
CA LYS A 716 -7.31 16.68 -38.14
C LYS A 716 -7.68 17.84 -37.21
N GLU A 717 -8.57 17.62 -36.25
CA GLU A 717 -8.94 18.68 -35.30
C GLU A 717 -7.77 19.00 -34.34
N ILE A 718 -7.02 17.98 -33.92
CA ILE A 718 -5.81 18.15 -33.12
C ILE A 718 -4.72 18.89 -33.93
N GLU A 719 -4.47 18.48 -35.18
CA GLU A 719 -3.47 19.15 -36.02
C GLU A 719 -3.78 20.64 -36.21
N LYS A 720 -5.06 21.01 -36.36
CA LYS A 720 -5.48 22.42 -36.45
C LYS A 720 -5.32 23.18 -35.12
N ALA A 721 -5.53 22.52 -33.99
CA ALA A 721 -5.51 23.15 -32.69
C ALA A 721 -4.09 23.32 -32.12
N LEU A 722 -3.18 22.40 -32.44
CA LEU A 722 -1.82 22.39 -31.88
C LEU A 722 -1.06 23.70 -32.03
N PRO A 723 -1.06 24.39 -33.19
CA PRO A 723 -0.37 25.68 -33.31
C PRO A 723 -0.86 26.72 -32.29
N SER A 724 -2.18 26.85 -32.12
CA SER A 724 -2.78 27.75 -31.16
C SER A 724 -2.46 27.37 -29.71
N LEU A 725 -2.52 26.08 -29.39
CA LEU A 725 -2.20 25.58 -28.04
C LEU A 725 -0.74 25.85 -27.64
N LEU A 726 0.17 25.83 -28.60
CA LEU A 726 1.58 26.14 -28.38
C LEU A 726 1.84 27.63 -28.28
N GLU A 727 1.11 28.50 -29.02
CA GLU A 727 1.31 29.94 -29.06
C GLU A 727 0.84 30.66 -27.77
N GLU A 728 -0.05 30.09 -26.99
CA GLU A 728 -0.60 30.69 -25.75
C GLU A 728 0.36 30.69 -24.55
N GLY A 729 1.65 30.72 -24.72
CA GLY A 729 2.65 30.81 -23.65
C GLY A 729 2.96 29.46 -22.97
N VAL A 730 2.77 28.38 -23.68
CA VAL A 730 3.13 27.03 -23.21
C VAL A 730 4.62 26.91 -22.96
N PHE A 731 5.43 27.49 -23.85
CA PHE A 731 6.87 27.49 -23.72
C PHE A 731 7.33 28.59 -22.77
N SER A 732 7.46 28.23 -21.50
CA SER A 732 7.82 29.15 -20.42
C SER A 732 9.16 28.75 -19.81
N ARG A 733 9.93 29.74 -19.40
CA ARG A 733 11.07 29.51 -18.52
C ARG A 733 10.54 29.30 -17.11
N MET A 734 11.08 28.33 -16.43
CA MET A 734 10.73 28.11 -15.02
C MET A 734 11.42 29.20 -14.18
N SER A 735 10.66 30.15 -13.64
CA SER A 735 11.14 31.11 -12.66
C SER A 735 10.47 30.82 -11.31
N VAL A 736 11.27 30.76 -10.26
CA VAL A 736 10.76 30.68 -8.88
C VAL A 736 11.06 32.04 -8.24
N SER A 737 10.03 32.75 -7.81
CA SER A 737 10.17 33.94 -6.96
C SER A 737 10.22 33.45 -5.50
N SER A 738 11.25 33.87 -4.75
CA SER A 738 11.22 33.73 -3.30
C SER A 738 11.07 35.14 -2.70
N GLU A 739 10.08 35.34 -1.87
CA GLU A 739 9.96 36.53 -1.03
C GLU A 739 10.80 36.28 0.21
N ARG A 740 11.76 37.18 0.47
CA ARG A 740 12.53 37.19 1.69
C ARG A 740 12.10 38.39 2.51
N SER A 741 11.41 38.16 3.60
CA SER A 741 11.11 39.14 4.62
C SER A 741 12.23 39.16 5.68
N GLU A 742 12.84 40.29 5.92
CA GLU A 742 13.67 40.52 7.10
C GLU A 742 12.77 40.94 8.27
N ILE A 743 12.79 40.15 9.32
CA ILE A 743 12.10 40.47 10.55
C ILE A 743 13.14 41.08 11.50
N GLN A 744 13.01 42.38 11.81
CA GLN A 744 13.74 43.01 12.91
C GLN A 744 12.89 42.94 14.18
N VAL A 745 13.52 42.41 15.26
CA VAL A 745 12.88 42.37 16.58
C VAL A 745 13.46 43.51 17.40
N ASP A 746 12.60 44.47 17.72
CA ASP A 746 12.94 45.57 18.62
C ASP A 746 12.25 45.36 19.99
N GLN A 747 12.53 46.20 20.99
CA GLN A 747 12.01 46.04 22.34
C GLN A 747 10.47 46.05 22.46
N ASP A 748 9.80 46.53 21.42
CA ASP A 748 8.33 46.62 21.35
C ASP A 748 7.66 45.54 20.46
N GLY A 749 8.41 44.55 19.93
CA GLY A 749 7.86 43.47 19.09
C GLY A 749 8.55 43.27 17.73
N ALA A 750 8.19 42.23 17.01
CA ALA A 750 8.74 41.95 15.71
C ALA A 750 8.02 42.75 14.60
N THR A 751 8.77 43.53 13.86
CA THR A 751 8.26 44.28 12.68
C THR A 751 8.94 43.83 11.40
N VAL A 752 8.18 43.64 10.32
CA VAL A 752 8.73 43.36 8.98
C VAL A 752 9.28 44.67 8.39
N VAL A 753 10.60 44.74 8.20
CA VAL A 753 11.28 45.99 7.86
C VAL A 753 11.54 46.14 6.33
N SER A 754 11.62 45.06 5.58
CA SER A 754 11.71 45.15 4.12
C SER A 754 11.26 43.87 3.43
N GLU A 755 10.54 44.04 2.31
CA GLU A 755 10.31 42.99 1.33
C GLU A 755 11.32 43.16 0.19
N ALA A 756 12.32 42.29 0.16
CA ALA A 756 13.19 42.22 -1.01
C ALA A 756 12.67 41.10 -1.92
N ASN A 757 11.98 41.43 -2.98
CA ASN A 757 11.64 40.50 -4.06
C ASN A 757 12.91 40.14 -4.81
N VAL A 758 13.54 39.02 -4.44
CA VAL A 758 14.66 38.48 -5.21
C VAL A 758 14.11 37.38 -6.12
N THR A 759 13.95 37.71 -7.38
CA THR A 759 13.57 36.74 -8.41
C THR A 759 14.79 35.90 -8.80
N TYR A 760 14.88 34.68 -8.33
CA TYR A 760 15.87 33.72 -8.81
C TYR A 760 15.31 33.02 -10.05
N MET A 761 16.01 33.15 -11.18
CA MET A 761 15.76 32.30 -12.32
C MET A 761 16.35 30.90 -12.01
N VAL A 762 15.54 30.05 -11.48
CA VAL A 762 15.86 28.61 -11.41
C VAL A 762 15.55 28.04 -12.78
N TYR A 763 16.57 27.65 -13.51
CA TYR A 763 16.38 26.89 -14.74
C TYR A 763 15.75 25.55 -14.33
N GLY A 764 14.50 25.35 -14.74
CA GLY A 764 13.85 24.06 -14.63
C GLY A 764 14.69 22.98 -15.29
N ARG A 765 14.52 21.73 -14.86
CA ARG A 765 15.20 20.59 -15.46
C ARG A 765 15.05 20.64 -16.97
N ASP A 766 16.16 20.74 -17.70
CA ASP A 766 16.18 20.56 -19.15
C ASP A 766 15.71 19.12 -19.41
N LEU A 767 14.52 18.96 -19.98
CA LEU A 767 14.05 17.67 -20.46
C LEU A 767 14.74 17.38 -21.80
N PRO A 768 15.37 16.20 -21.95
CA PRO A 768 15.77 15.76 -23.27
C PRO A 768 14.57 15.80 -24.21
N TYR A 769 14.74 16.35 -25.41
CA TYR A 769 13.63 16.57 -26.35
C TYR A 769 12.83 15.29 -26.64
N ASN A 770 13.52 14.16 -26.81
CA ASN A 770 12.86 12.86 -27.01
C ASN A 770 12.00 12.42 -25.81
N ASP A 771 12.43 12.76 -24.58
CA ASP A 771 11.66 12.42 -23.38
C ASP A 771 10.45 13.35 -23.24
N PHE A 772 10.60 14.62 -23.60
CA PHE A 772 9.47 15.54 -23.70
C PHE A 772 8.42 15.00 -24.67
N LEU A 773 8.80 14.61 -25.88
CA LEU A 773 7.87 14.07 -26.88
C LEU A 773 7.18 12.77 -26.40
N LYS A 774 7.93 11.85 -25.81
CA LYS A 774 7.36 10.59 -25.25
C LYS A 774 6.37 10.86 -24.12
N ARG A 775 6.70 11.76 -23.21
CA ARG A 775 5.83 12.15 -22.10
C ARG A 775 4.61 12.94 -22.57
N ALA A 776 4.77 13.81 -23.55
CA ALA A 776 3.67 14.53 -24.18
C ALA A 776 2.71 13.56 -24.88
N ASN A 777 3.23 12.61 -25.65
CA ASN A 777 2.44 11.53 -26.25
C ASN A 777 1.68 10.70 -25.20
N LYS A 778 2.36 10.28 -24.12
CA LYS A 778 1.73 9.53 -23.02
C LYS A 778 0.62 10.33 -22.34
N GLY A 779 0.79 11.64 -22.15
CA GLY A 779 -0.17 12.52 -21.46
C GLY A 779 -1.33 13.00 -22.34
N THR A 780 -1.19 12.95 -23.68
CA THR A 780 -2.18 13.49 -24.61
C THR A 780 -2.73 12.45 -25.60
N ALA A 781 -2.06 11.32 -25.75
CA ALA A 781 -2.27 10.32 -26.81
C ALA A 781 -2.06 10.86 -28.26
N ILE A 782 -1.50 12.07 -28.42
CA ILE A 782 -1.17 12.61 -29.74
C ILE A 782 0.08 11.90 -30.28
N PRO A 783 0.11 11.49 -31.56
CA PRO A 783 1.29 10.88 -32.16
C PRO A 783 2.55 11.78 -32.02
N ILE A 784 3.68 11.15 -31.69
CA ILE A 784 4.95 11.85 -31.47
C ILE A 784 5.32 12.71 -32.67
N GLU A 785 5.10 12.19 -33.89
CA GLU A 785 5.35 12.89 -35.14
C GLU A 785 4.55 14.19 -35.27
N THR A 786 3.28 14.16 -34.90
CA THR A 786 2.37 15.32 -34.91
C THR A 786 2.82 16.39 -33.93
N ILE A 787 3.21 15.99 -32.69
CA ILE A 787 3.74 16.92 -31.68
C ILE A 787 5.07 17.53 -32.16
N HIS A 788 5.96 16.69 -32.69
CA HIS A 788 7.26 17.14 -33.20
C HIS A 788 7.10 18.17 -34.31
N LYS A 789 6.23 17.88 -35.28
CA LYS A 789 5.94 18.79 -36.40
C LYS A 789 5.45 20.15 -35.92
N ALA A 790 4.52 20.17 -34.99
CA ALA A 790 3.96 21.37 -34.42
C ALA A 790 5.04 22.21 -33.66
N ILE A 791 5.88 21.55 -32.86
CA ILE A 791 7.00 22.23 -32.16
C ILE A 791 8.03 22.79 -33.16
N CYS A 792 8.37 22.08 -34.21
CA CYS A 792 9.26 22.55 -35.26
C CYS A 792 8.69 23.78 -35.98
N GLU A 793 7.39 23.81 -36.26
CA GLU A 793 6.73 24.97 -36.84
C GLU A 793 6.71 26.17 -35.88
N TYR A 794 6.44 25.93 -34.59
CA TYR A 794 6.55 26.96 -33.56
C TYR A 794 7.97 27.53 -33.48
N ALA A 795 9.00 26.69 -33.44
CA ALA A 795 10.39 27.08 -33.35
C ALA A 795 10.83 27.94 -34.57
N LYS A 796 10.33 27.63 -35.78
CA LYS A 796 10.60 28.44 -36.99
C LYS A 796 9.99 29.84 -36.89
N LYS A 797 8.81 29.98 -36.29
CA LYS A 797 8.13 31.29 -36.13
C LYS A 797 8.73 32.14 -35.03
N HIS A 798 9.29 31.51 -33.97
CA HIS A 798 9.75 32.22 -32.79
C HIS A 798 11.27 32.16 -32.63
N LYS A 799 11.96 33.21 -33.08
CA LYS A 799 13.45 33.31 -33.06
C LYS A 799 14.09 33.18 -31.68
N GLY A 800 13.32 33.28 -30.58
CA GLY A 800 13.79 33.10 -29.18
C GLY A 800 13.64 31.69 -28.64
N PHE A 801 13.12 30.75 -29.44
CA PHE A 801 12.95 29.36 -28.99
C PHE A 801 14.31 28.70 -28.79
N ASN A 802 14.51 28.08 -27.65
CA ASN A 802 15.74 27.38 -27.30
C ASN A 802 15.44 26.17 -26.38
N LYS A 803 16.45 25.33 -26.16
CA LYS A 803 16.31 24.09 -25.39
C LYS A 803 15.81 24.30 -23.95
N ASN A 804 16.06 25.44 -23.31
CA ASN A 804 15.66 25.71 -21.93
C ASN A 804 14.14 25.92 -21.81
N LEU A 805 13.43 26.05 -22.91
CA LEU A 805 11.97 26.10 -22.96
C LEU A 805 11.35 24.70 -23.03
N ILE A 806 12.17 23.64 -23.24
CA ILE A 806 11.76 22.24 -23.17
C ILE A 806 12.03 21.73 -21.76
N ASN A 807 11.05 21.87 -20.88
CA ASN A 807 11.17 21.55 -19.45
C ASN A 807 9.86 20.97 -18.91
N ASP A 808 9.86 20.52 -17.65
CA ASP A 808 8.69 19.90 -17.00
C ASP A 808 7.50 20.87 -16.89
N LEU A 809 7.74 22.18 -16.71
CA LEU A 809 6.67 23.18 -16.66
C LEU A 809 5.95 23.28 -18.00
N THR A 810 6.73 23.40 -19.10
CA THR A 810 6.19 23.41 -20.48
C THR A 810 5.39 22.13 -20.77
N LEU A 811 5.91 20.96 -20.34
CA LEU A 811 5.21 19.69 -20.51
C LEU A 811 3.88 19.67 -19.75
N SER A 812 3.88 20.10 -18.50
CA SER A 812 2.68 20.15 -17.67
C SER A 812 1.63 21.11 -18.22
N GLN A 813 2.06 22.31 -18.66
CA GLN A 813 1.19 23.30 -19.29
C GLN A 813 0.60 22.79 -20.60
N PHE A 814 1.41 22.15 -21.45
CA PHE A 814 0.95 21.59 -22.71
C PHE A 814 -0.12 20.51 -22.50
N ILE A 815 0.16 19.55 -21.60
CA ILE A 815 -0.79 18.48 -21.27
C ILE A 815 -2.08 19.07 -20.66
N GLY A 816 -1.96 20.03 -19.74
CA GLY A 816 -3.10 20.71 -19.11
C GLY A 816 -3.99 21.42 -20.13
N ARG A 817 -3.38 22.26 -20.97
CA ARG A 817 -4.12 23.02 -22.01
C ARG A 817 -4.75 22.13 -23.07
N PHE A 818 -4.04 21.07 -23.48
CA PHE A 818 -4.63 20.09 -24.40
C PHE A 818 -5.84 19.40 -23.79
N ARG A 819 -5.78 19.06 -22.50
CA ARG A 819 -6.93 18.49 -21.77
C ARG A 819 -8.10 19.46 -21.72
N ASP A 820 -7.86 20.72 -21.41
CA ASP A 820 -8.89 21.75 -21.37
C ASP A 820 -9.49 22.01 -22.76
N TRP A 821 -8.66 22.07 -23.78
CA TRP A 821 -9.08 22.16 -25.17
C TRP A 821 -9.93 20.96 -25.59
N LYS A 822 -9.50 19.74 -25.24
CA LYS A 822 -10.21 18.48 -25.50
C LYS A 822 -11.62 18.52 -24.89
N ILE A 823 -11.73 18.91 -23.62
CA ILE A 823 -13.02 19.06 -22.91
C ILE A 823 -13.89 20.08 -23.64
N LYS A 824 -13.38 21.25 -23.96
CA LYS A 824 -14.13 22.35 -24.53
C LYS A 824 -14.60 22.08 -25.98
N ASN A 825 -13.79 21.43 -26.80
CA ASN A 825 -14.02 21.35 -28.23
C ASN A 825 -14.53 19.99 -28.70
N LEU A 826 -14.25 18.91 -27.95
CA LEU A 826 -14.62 17.55 -28.33
C LEU A 826 -15.74 16.97 -27.46
N GLY A 827 -16.12 17.62 -26.34
CA GLY A 827 -17.16 17.15 -25.43
C GLY A 827 -18.53 16.94 -26.10
N GLY A 828 -18.89 17.82 -27.05
CA GLY A 828 -20.14 17.69 -27.82
C GLY A 828 -20.06 16.76 -29.04
N CYS A 829 -18.92 16.12 -29.30
CA CYS A 829 -18.69 15.31 -30.51
C CYS A 829 -18.47 13.82 -30.19
N ILE A 830 -18.90 13.35 -29.03
CA ILE A 830 -18.77 11.96 -28.60
C ILE A 830 -20.04 11.17 -28.90
N SER A 831 -19.85 9.86 -29.10
CA SER A 831 -20.93 8.89 -29.21
C SER A 831 -20.49 7.58 -28.54
N TYR A 832 -21.46 6.75 -28.20
CA TYR A 832 -21.21 5.46 -27.57
C TYR A 832 -21.72 4.32 -28.47
N LYS A 833 -20.98 3.21 -28.47
CA LYS A 833 -21.43 1.97 -29.11
C LYS A 833 -21.22 0.83 -28.12
N GLN A 834 -22.23 -0.04 -28.05
CA GLN A 834 -22.15 -1.23 -27.23
C GLN A 834 -21.04 -2.18 -27.75
N ALA A 835 -20.20 -2.63 -26.86
CA ALA A 835 -19.20 -3.66 -27.14
C ALA A 835 -19.83 -5.06 -27.05
N ASN A 836 -19.41 -6.00 -27.90
CA ASN A 836 -19.91 -7.39 -27.89
C ASN A 836 -19.40 -8.24 -26.70
N TYR A 837 -19.09 -7.62 -25.59
CA TYR A 837 -18.63 -8.31 -24.36
C TYR A 837 -19.79 -8.42 -23.38
N ARG A 838 -19.99 -9.60 -22.81
CA ARG A 838 -20.86 -9.79 -21.65
C ARG A 838 -20.08 -9.49 -20.38
N THR A 839 -20.51 -8.50 -19.62
CA THR A 839 -20.10 -8.36 -18.23
C THR A 839 -20.80 -9.46 -17.42
N ARG A 840 -20.05 -10.47 -16.98
CA ARG A 840 -20.61 -11.64 -16.29
C ARG A 840 -20.90 -11.38 -14.81
N THR A 841 -20.12 -10.55 -14.15
CA THR A 841 -20.30 -10.21 -12.74
C THR A 841 -20.42 -8.72 -12.53
N THR A 842 -21.41 -8.32 -11.72
CA THR A 842 -21.56 -6.94 -11.27
C THR A 842 -21.57 -6.87 -9.73
N ALA A 843 -21.61 -5.68 -9.14
CA ALA A 843 -21.75 -5.56 -7.70
C ALA A 843 -23.06 -6.17 -7.17
N LEU A 844 -24.13 -6.20 -7.98
CA LEU A 844 -25.45 -6.73 -7.60
C LEU A 844 -25.73 -8.15 -8.09
N THR A 845 -24.98 -8.65 -9.07
CA THR A 845 -25.23 -9.96 -9.67
C THR A 845 -24.04 -10.90 -9.55
N LYS A 846 -24.32 -12.20 -9.46
CA LYS A 846 -23.31 -13.28 -9.52
C LYS A 846 -22.97 -13.60 -11.00
N GLU A 847 -22.06 -14.53 -11.24
CA GLU A 847 -21.65 -14.96 -12.57
C GLU A 847 -22.76 -15.61 -13.38
N ASP A 848 -23.69 -16.29 -12.72
CA ASP A 848 -24.89 -16.89 -13.30
C ASP A 848 -25.98 -15.86 -13.64
N GLY A 849 -25.74 -14.57 -13.33
CA GLY A 849 -26.72 -13.48 -13.51
C GLY A 849 -27.74 -13.38 -12.38
N SER A 850 -27.73 -14.27 -11.38
CA SER A 850 -28.61 -14.17 -10.22
C SER A 850 -28.20 -13.01 -9.32
N VAL A 851 -29.18 -12.42 -8.61
CA VAL A 851 -28.92 -11.32 -7.68
C VAL A 851 -28.16 -11.85 -6.44
N ARG A 852 -27.20 -11.07 -5.96
CA ARG A 852 -26.49 -11.33 -4.71
C ARG A 852 -27.44 -11.13 -3.52
N ASP A 853 -27.17 -11.81 -2.42
CA ASP A 853 -27.92 -11.60 -1.19
C ASP A 853 -27.56 -10.29 -0.50
N GLU A 854 -26.29 -9.89 -0.63
CA GLU A 854 -25.70 -8.75 0.04
C GLU A 854 -24.64 -8.08 -0.84
N VAL A 855 -24.40 -6.81 -0.60
CA VAL A 855 -23.32 -6.02 -1.19
C VAL A 855 -22.50 -5.35 -0.09
N VAL A 856 -21.21 -5.19 -0.30
CA VAL A 856 -20.32 -4.52 0.67
C VAL A 856 -20.81 -3.07 0.88
N MET A 857 -21.04 -2.68 2.13
CA MET A 857 -21.57 -1.38 2.51
C MET A 857 -20.80 -0.22 1.86
N GLY A 858 -19.47 -0.25 1.86
CA GLY A 858 -18.64 0.81 1.30
C GLY A 858 -18.79 1.03 -0.22
N ARG A 859 -19.46 0.12 -0.92
CA ARG A 859 -19.86 0.35 -2.32
C ARG A 859 -21.17 1.14 -2.45
N ILE A 860 -21.99 1.15 -1.39
CA ILE A 860 -23.27 1.86 -1.35
C ILE A 860 -23.11 3.19 -0.59
N GLY A 861 -22.38 3.20 0.51
CA GLY A 861 -22.13 4.38 1.31
C GLY A 861 -21.22 4.09 2.50
N LYS A 862 -20.61 5.14 3.03
CA LYS A 862 -19.68 5.07 4.16
C LYS A 862 -20.37 5.24 5.53
N LYS A 863 -21.58 5.81 5.52
CA LYS A 863 -22.39 6.11 6.71
C LYS A 863 -23.67 5.29 6.68
N THR A 864 -24.17 4.90 7.83
CA THR A 864 -25.46 4.20 7.97
C THR A 864 -26.46 5.06 8.73
N ASP A 865 -27.74 4.82 8.49
CA ASP A 865 -28.82 5.41 9.25
C ASP A 865 -29.74 4.29 9.78
N ASP A 866 -30.11 4.39 11.05
CA ASP A 866 -30.99 3.44 11.73
C ASP A 866 -32.50 3.75 11.53
N SER A 867 -32.81 4.77 10.71
CA SER A 867 -34.20 5.08 10.35
C SER A 867 -34.84 3.90 9.61
N LYS A 868 -36.16 3.80 9.70
CA LYS A 868 -36.89 2.77 8.97
C LYS A 868 -36.67 2.92 7.47
N THR A 869 -36.05 1.92 6.88
CA THR A 869 -35.78 1.88 5.44
C THR A 869 -37.09 1.89 4.64
N PRO A 870 -37.24 2.82 3.65
CA PRO A 870 -38.41 2.85 2.77
C PRO A 870 -38.64 1.53 2.07
N ALA A 871 -39.91 1.18 1.82
CA ALA A 871 -40.27 -0.12 1.24
C ALA A 871 -39.72 -0.31 -0.18
N GLU A 872 -39.67 0.76 -0.94
CA GLU A 872 -39.26 0.83 -2.35
C GLU A 872 -37.73 0.90 -2.50
N TYR A 873 -36.97 1.13 -1.40
CA TYR A 873 -35.51 1.20 -1.46
C TYR A 873 -34.90 -0.19 -1.63
N LEU A 874 -33.85 -0.25 -2.47
CA LEU A 874 -33.22 -1.51 -2.90
C LEU A 874 -32.43 -2.22 -1.80
N TYR A 875 -31.92 -1.47 -0.83
CA TYR A 875 -30.98 -1.98 0.19
C TYR A 875 -31.51 -1.86 1.60
N GLU A 876 -30.91 -2.65 2.53
CA GLU A 876 -31.19 -2.61 3.96
C GLU A 876 -29.93 -3.00 4.76
N PRO A 877 -29.45 -2.17 5.71
CA PRO A 877 -29.94 -0.84 6.12
C PRO A 877 -29.64 0.27 5.10
N ILE A 878 -30.05 1.50 5.43
CA ILE A 878 -29.72 2.69 4.64
C ILE A 878 -28.23 2.97 4.76
N ALA A 879 -27.54 3.12 3.60
CA ALA A 879 -26.14 3.52 3.51
C ALA A 879 -25.96 4.67 2.53
N TYR A 880 -25.19 5.70 2.90
CA TYR A 880 -25.02 6.94 2.13
C TYR A 880 -23.64 7.56 2.33
N ASP A 881 -23.23 8.46 1.45
CA ASP A 881 -21.95 9.18 1.51
C ASP A 881 -22.15 10.64 1.96
N SER A 882 -23.19 11.32 1.50
CA SER A 882 -23.46 12.73 1.76
C SER A 882 -24.85 12.97 2.40
N PRO A 883 -25.07 14.13 3.07
CA PRO A 883 -26.39 14.50 3.61
C PRO A 883 -27.46 14.57 2.52
N LEU A 884 -27.13 15.06 1.32
CA LEU A 884 -28.04 15.13 0.18
C LEU A 884 -28.51 13.74 -0.26
N GLU A 885 -27.60 12.78 -0.31
CA GLU A 885 -27.94 11.38 -0.61
C GLU A 885 -28.85 10.76 0.46
N LYS A 886 -28.59 11.04 1.75
CA LYS A 886 -29.48 10.61 2.84
C LYS A 886 -30.87 11.16 2.66
N THR A 887 -31.00 12.45 2.35
CA THR A 887 -32.27 13.10 2.07
C THR A 887 -32.99 12.41 0.90
N ASN A 888 -32.27 12.13 -0.20
CA ASN A 888 -32.84 11.43 -1.36
C ASN A 888 -33.35 10.02 -1.05
N ILE A 889 -32.74 9.34 -0.06
CA ILE A 889 -33.18 7.99 0.36
C ILE A 889 -34.44 8.09 1.23
N LEU A 890 -34.57 9.11 2.07
CA LEU A 890 -35.66 9.25 3.05
C LEU A 890 -36.86 10.03 2.55
N ASP A 891 -36.67 10.95 1.58
CA ASP A 891 -37.74 11.80 1.05
C ASP A 891 -38.75 10.98 0.26
N LYS A 892 -40.03 11.32 0.48
CA LYS A 892 -41.14 10.74 -0.27
C LYS A 892 -41.27 11.41 -1.63
N ILE A 893 -41.45 10.59 -2.66
CA ILE A 893 -41.81 11.05 -3.99
C ILE A 893 -43.33 11.06 -4.10
N ASP A 894 -43.90 12.25 -4.17
CA ASP A 894 -45.36 12.43 -4.19
C ASP A 894 -45.91 12.73 -5.60
N VAL A 895 -45.06 13.15 -6.54
CA VAL A 895 -45.44 13.52 -7.91
C VAL A 895 -45.67 12.31 -8.82
N ALA A 896 -45.11 11.15 -8.47
CA ALA A 896 -45.24 9.90 -9.21
C ALA A 896 -45.44 8.70 -8.27
N GLU A 897 -45.84 7.54 -8.84
CA GLU A 897 -45.76 6.26 -8.15
C GLU A 897 -44.29 5.76 -8.20
N LEU A 898 -43.62 5.73 -7.06
CA LEU A 898 -42.29 5.22 -6.93
C LEU A 898 -42.33 3.68 -6.87
N ILE A 899 -41.81 3.01 -7.90
CA ILE A 899 -41.82 1.53 -7.98
C ILE A 899 -40.65 0.93 -7.21
N VAL A 900 -39.44 1.45 -7.47
CA VAL A 900 -38.18 1.03 -6.82
C VAL A 900 -37.12 2.07 -7.08
N TYR A 901 -36.20 2.22 -6.13
CA TYR A 901 -35.00 3.03 -6.30
C TYR A 901 -33.85 2.51 -5.45
N GLY A 902 -32.61 2.94 -5.80
CA GLY A 902 -31.43 2.58 -5.02
C GLY A 902 -30.19 3.31 -5.49
N LYS A 903 -29.19 3.37 -4.60
CA LYS A 903 -27.86 3.83 -4.98
C LYS A 903 -27.23 2.85 -5.98
N ILE A 904 -26.51 3.39 -6.93
CA ILE A 904 -25.67 2.60 -7.82
C ILE A 904 -24.36 2.31 -7.08
N PRO A 905 -24.01 1.02 -6.88
CA PRO A 905 -22.78 0.70 -6.16
C PRO A 905 -21.56 1.31 -6.86
N SER A 906 -20.67 1.92 -6.11
CA SER A 906 -19.49 2.61 -6.63
C SER A 906 -18.68 1.70 -7.56
N SER A 907 -18.21 2.26 -8.69
CA SER A 907 -17.45 1.55 -9.72
C SER A 907 -18.20 0.40 -10.43
N SER A 908 -19.51 0.29 -10.26
CA SER A 908 -20.32 -0.75 -10.94
C SER A 908 -20.58 -0.40 -12.40
N ILE A 909 -20.92 0.85 -12.67
CA ILE A 909 -21.08 1.38 -14.01
C ILE A 909 -19.78 2.10 -14.38
N ARG A 910 -19.26 1.84 -15.58
CA ARG A 910 -18.03 2.47 -16.06
C ARG A 910 -18.31 3.16 -17.38
N ILE A 911 -18.81 4.39 -17.31
CA ILE A 911 -19.00 5.25 -18.45
C ILE A 911 -17.67 5.84 -18.85
N PRO A 912 -17.08 5.52 -20.02
CA PRO A 912 -15.87 6.18 -20.49
C PRO A 912 -16.13 7.67 -20.71
N THR A 913 -15.21 8.52 -20.29
CA THR A 913 -15.38 9.97 -20.40
C THR A 913 -14.24 10.61 -21.19
N ILE A 914 -14.50 11.79 -21.70
CA ILE A 914 -13.51 12.59 -22.44
C ILE A 914 -12.29 12.98 -21.58
N THR A 915 -12.40 12.86 -20.26
CA THR A 915 -11.31 13.11 -19.32
C THR A 915 -10.35 11.93 -19.15
N ASP A 916 -10.49 10.88 -19.97
CA ASP A 916 -9.77 9.60 -19.92
C ASP A 916 -9.96 8.83 -18.59
N GLU A 917 -11.04 9.13 -17.88
CA GLU A 917 -11.49 8.43 -16.68
C GLU A 917 -12.83 7.75 -16.90
N THR A 918 -13.21 6.85 -16.02
CA THR A 918 -14.56 6.28 -16.00
C THR A 918 -15.42 7.01 -14.98
N TYR A 919 -16.71 7.09 -15.26
CA TYR A 919 -17.69 7.75 -14.42
C TYR A 919 -18.81 6.78 -14.05
N SER A 920 -19.37 6.93 -12.84
CA SER A 920 -20.49 6.15 -12.32
C SER A 920 -21.46 7.10 -11.61
N PRO A 921 -22.75 7.18 -12.00
CA PRO A 921 -23.73 8.01 -11.31
C PRO A 921 -24.15 7.41 -9.96
N ASP A 922 -24.89 8.19 -9.15
CA ASP A 922 -25.18 7.86 -7.76
C ASP A 922 -26.47 7.06 -7.57
N PHE A 923 -27.56 7.42 -8.22
CA PHE A 923 -28.88 6.81 -7.99
C PHE A 923 -29.57 6.32 -9.29
N MET A 924 -30.41 5.33 -9.12
CA MET A 924 -31.34 4.86 -10.13
C MET A 924 -32.75 4.72 -9.54
N TYR A 925 -33.76 5.18 -10.31
CA TYR A 925 -35.17 5.18 -9.93
C TYR A 925 -36.00 4.56 -11.06
N ILE A 926 -37.06 3.84 -10.69
CA ILE A 926 -38.15 3.49 -11.60
C ILE A 926 -39.41 4.14 -11.06
N VAL A 927 -39.98 5.04 -11.83
CA VAL A 927 -41.20 5.79 -11.47
C VAL A 927 -42.27 5.56 -12.53
N LYS A 928 -43.53 5.64 -12.11
CA LYS A 928 -44.71 5.55 -12.99
C LYS A 928 -45.59 6.77 -12.78
N LYS A 929 -46.09 7.32 -13.85
CA LYS A 929 -47.03 8.44 -13.76
C LYS A 929 -48.30 8.02 -13.04
N LYS A 930 -48.87 8.90 -12.21
CA LYS A 930 -50.09 8.56 -11.40
C LYS A 930 -51.30 8.11 -12.24
N ASP A 931 -51.37 8.52 -13.48
CA ASP A 931 -52.42 8.06 -14.43
C ASP A 931 -52.12 6.69 -15.02
N GLY A 932 -50.97 6.11 -14.71
CA GLY A 932 -50.56 4.78 -15.20
C GLY A 932 -50.10 4.72 -16.66
N THR A 933 -50.07 5.85 -17.36
CA THR A 933 -49.81 5.91 -18.82
C THR A 933 -48.33 5.80 -19.18
N MET A 934 -47.40 6.11 -18.26
CA MET A 934 -45.95 6.17 -18.54
C MET A 934 -45.14 5.63 -17.36
N SER A 935 -44.23 4.72 -17.69
CA SER A 935 -43.15 4.27 -16.76
C SER A 935 -41.83 4.80 -17.25
N MET A 936 -40.99 5.31 -16.35
CA MET A 936 -39.71 5.92 -16.70
C MET A 936 -38.62 5.42 -15.78
N ASN A 937 -37.44 5.15 -16.37
CA ASN A 937 -36.20 4.90 -15.65
C ASN A 937 -35.42 6.21 -15.53
N VAL A 938 -35.02 6.58 -14.33
CA VAL A 938 -34.30 7.83 -14.06
C VAL A 938 -32.99 7.49 -13.39
N VAL A 939 -31.90 8.04 -13.90
CA VAL A 939 -30.56 7.94 -13.29
C VAL A 939 -30.15 9.33 -12.85
N ILE A 940 -29.72 9.46 -11.62
CA ILE A 940 -29.40 10.76 -10.99
C ILE A 940 -27.95 10.79 -10.54
N GLU A 941 -27.31 11.89 -10.83
CA GLU A 941 -26.04 12.32 -10.22
C GLU A 941 -26.28 13.38 -9.18
N THR A 942 -25.80 13.18 -7.97
CA THR A 942 -25.91 14.17 -6.87
C THR A 942 -24.62 14.95 -6.74
N LYS A 943 -24.71 16.28 -6.62
CA LYS A 943 -23.58 17.17 -6.42
C LYS A 943 -23.81 18.11 -5.26
N ASP A 944 -22.87 18.09 -4.31
CA ASP A 944 -22.88 18.96 -3.14
C ASP A 944 -22.35 20.37 -3.50
N VAL A 945 -23.05 21.02 -4.44
CA VAL A 945 -22.81 22.41 -4.87
C VAL A 945 -24.11 23.17 -4.91
N ASN A 946 -24.06 24.48 -4.68
CA ASN A 946 -25.25 25.35 -4.62
C ASN A 946 -25.67 25.89 -6.00
N GLN A 947 -24.75 26.01 -6.94
CA GLN A 947 -24.98 26.49 -8.31
C GLN A 947 -24.19 25.65 -9.31
N GLU A 948 -24.67 25.57 -10.55
CA GLU A 948 -24.00 24.88 -11.65
C GLU A 948 -22.62 25.45 -11.98
N THR A 949 -22.45 26.74 -11.77
CA THR A 949 -21.19 27.46 -11.96
C THR A 949 -20.09 27.04 -10.99
N ASP A 950 -20.45 26.39 -9.89
CA ASP A 950 -19.51 25.92 -8.87
C ASP A 950 -18.88 24.57 -9.26
N LEU A 951 -19.41 23.91 -10.31
CA LEU A 951 -18.83 22.65 -10.82
C LEU A 951 -17.52 22.91 -11.53
N ARG A 952 -16.53 22.10 -11.21
CA ARG A 952 -15.27 22.13 -11.95
C ARG A 952 -15.49 21.68 -13.40
N PRO A 953 -14.77 22.26 -14.39
CA PRO A 953 -14.93 21.92 -15.81
C PRO A 953 -14.84 20.40 -16.09
N LYS A 954 -13.96 19.70 -15.36
CA LYS A 954 -13.78 18.25 -15.46
C LYS A 954 -15.02 17.47 -14.99
N GLU A 955 -15.71 17.93 -13.96
CA GLU A 955 -16.93 17.30 -13.44
C GLU A 955 -18.11 17.53 -14.37
N SER A 956 -18.23 18.74 -14.88
CA SER A 956 -19.24 19.06 -15.90
C SER A 956 -19.08 18.17 -17.13
N ALA A 957 -17.84 18.01 -17.64
CA ALA A 957 -17.56 17.15 -18.77
C ALA A 957 -17.94 15.66 -18.55
N LYS A 958 -17.76 15.15 -17.33
CA LYS A 958 -18.19 13.79 -16.96
C LYS A 958 -19.71 13.65 -17.00
N ILE A 959 -20.43 14.63 -16.49
CA ILE A 959 -21.89 14.69 -16.50
C ILE A 959 -22.43 14.75 -17.94
N ASP A 960 -21.81 15.56 -18.79
CA ASP A 960 -22.20 15.67 -20.20
C ASP A 960 -21.94 14.36 -20.95
N CYS A 961 -20.84 13.66 -20.67
CA CYS A 961 -20.60 12.32 -21.20
C CYS A 961 -21.69 11.32 -20.77
N ALA A 962 -22.12 11.39 -19.50
CA ALA A 962 -23.19 10.53 -18.99
C ALA A 962 -24.54 10.81 -19.67
N LYS A 963 -24.89 12.07 -19.96
CA LYS A 963 -26.10 12.41 -20.73
C LYS A 963 -26.10 11.71 -22.09
N VAL A 964 -25.04 11.89 -22.85
CA VAL A 964 -24.89 11.24 -24.18
C VAL A 964 -24.94 9.70 -24.08
N PHE A 965 -24.37 9.15 -23.02
CA PHE A 965 -24.37 7.70 -22.77
C PHE A 965 -25.80 7.16 -22.53
N PHE A 966 -26.57 7.78 -21.64
CA PHE A 966 -27.93 7.34 -21.32
C PHE A 966 -28.93 7.62 -22.47
N GLU A 967 -28.71 8.67 -23.24
CA GLU A 967 -29.43 8.88 -24.49
C GLU A 967 -29.18 7.75 -25.52
N GLN A 968 -27.92 7.27 -25.58
CA GLN A 968 -27.59 6.13 -26.45
C GLN A 968 -28.23 4.85 -25.95
N ILE A 969 -28.23 4.57 -24.64
CA ILE A 969 -28.95 3.42 -24.08
C ILE A 969 -30.45 3.47 -24.44
N SER A 970 -31.09 4.63 -24.32
CA SER A 970 -32.51 4.81 -24.67
C SER A 970 -32.79 4.58 -26.17
N LYS A 971 -31.81 4.87 -27.05
CA LYS A 971 -31.90 4.55 -28.48
C LYS A 971 -31.74 3.08 -28.79
N ASP A 972 -30.74 2.45 -28.09
CA ASP A 972 -30.46 1.03 -28.29
C ASP A 972 -31.57 0.14 -27.70
N TYR A 973 -32.27 0.62 -26.66
CA TYR A 973 -33.35 -0.09 -25.97
C TYR A 973 -34.62 0.78 -25.84
N PRO A 974 -35.39 0.98 -26.94
CA PRO A 974 -36.57 1.85 -26.91
C PRO A 974 -37.67 1.40 -25.93
N ALA A 975 -37.72 0.12 -25.58
CA ALA A 975 -38.63 -0.40 -24.56
C ALA A 975 -38.23 -0.05 -23.12
N LEU A 976 -37.03 0.50 -22.90
CA LEU A 976 -36.50 0.85 -21.62
C LEU A 976 -35.94 2.27 -21.65
N PRO A 977 -36.78 3.31 -21.78
CA PRO A 977 -36.31 4.68 -21.85
C PRO A 977 -35.65 5.10 -20.52
N VAL A 978 -34.41 5.60 -20.62
CA VAL A 978 -33.63 6.06 -19.46
C VAL A 978 -33.38 7.56 -19.57
N LYS A 979 -33.78 8.32 -18.58
CA LYS A 979 -33.46 9.73 -18.45
C LYS A 979 -32.35 9.92 -17.42
N PHE A 980 -31.36 10.71 -17.77
CA PHE A 980 -30.26 11.07 -16.85
C PHE A 980 -30.39 12.54 -16.47
N GLU A 981 -30.31 12.83 -15.18
CA GLU A 981 -30.37 14.19 -14.69
C GLU A 981 -29.39 14.41 -13.53
N ARG A 982 -29.01 15.66 -13.29
CA ARG A 982 -28.14 16.09 -12.23
C ARG A 982 -28.97 16.80 -11.16
N GLN A 983 -28.65 16.53 -9.89
CA GLN A 983 -29.20 17.20 -8.72
C GLN A 983 -28.11 18.02 -8.02
N ILE A 984 -28.44 19.24 -7.66
CA ILE A 984 -27.63 20.12 -6.79
C ILE A 984 -28.37 20.41 -5.48
N ASN A 985 -27.67 20.92 -4.46
CA ASN A 985 -28.20 21.07 -3.08
C ASN A 985 -29.58 21.71 -2.92
N ARG A 986 -29.94 22.65 -3.78
CA ARG A 986 -31.22 23.38 -3.69
C ARG A 986 -32.40 22.69 -4.40
N GLN A 987 -32.17 21.57 -5.06
CA GLN A 987 -33.21 20.88 -5.83
C GLN A 987 -33.70 19.66 -5.06
N ARG A 988 -35.04 19.56 -4.97
CA ARG A 988 -35.66 18.35 -4.41
C ARG A 988 -35.87 17.31 -5.50
N MET A 989 -35.83 16.04 -5.10
CA MET A 989 -36.03 14.94 -6.04
C MET A 989 -37.41 14.98 -6.68
N ASN A 990 -38.46 15.38 -5.93
CA ASN A 990 -39.82 15.60 -6.46
C ASN A 990 -39.82 16.56 -7.64
N ASP A 991 -39.14 17.69 -7.55
CA ASP A 991 -39.13 18.73 -8.59
C ASP A 991 -38.43 18.22 -9.88
N ILE A 992 -37.39 17.39 -9.71
CA ILE A 992 -36.66 16.78 -10.83
C ILE A 992 -37.54 15.76 -11.55
N ILE A 993 -38.16 14.86 -10.80
CA ILE A 993 -39.04 13.82 -11.35
C ILE A 993 -40.27 14.43 -12.02
N ASP A 994 -40.91 15.41 -11.42
CA ASP A 994 -42.07 16.11 -12.00
C ASP A 994 -41.73 16.76 -13.34
N ARG A 995 -40.61 17.47 -13.41
CA ARG A 995 -40.11 18.04 -14.66
C ARG A 995 -39.87 16.98 -15.73
N LEU A 996 -39.26 15.84 -15.38
CA LEU A 996 -38.98 14.75 -16.32
C LEU A 996 -40.25 14.03 -16.81
N LEU A 997 -41.30 14.00 -15.99
CA LEU A 997 -42.61 13.43 -16.37
C LEU A 997 -43.46 14.35 -17.23
N CYS A 998 -43.21 15.67 -17.20
CA CYS A 998 -43.86 16.67 -18.02
C CYS A 998 -43.20 16.87 -19.38
N THR A 999 -41.99 16.40 -19.57
CA THR A 999 -41.22 16.39 -20.86
C THR A 999 -41.39 15.08 -21.57
#